data_02665916a98e0dd225f7533d6d62711a
#
_entry.id   02665916a98e0dd225f7533d6d62711a
#
_cell.length_a   1.000
_cell.length_b   1.000
_cell.length_c   1.000
_cell.angle_alpha   90.00
_cell.angle_beta   90.00
_cell.angle_gamma   90.00
#
_symmetry.space_group_name_H-M   'P 1'
#
loop_
_entity.id
_entity.type
_entity.pdbx_description
1 polymer ?
#
loop_
_entity_poly.entity_id
_entity_poly.type
_entity_poly.pdbx_seq_one_letter_code
_entity_poly.pdbx_strand_id
1 'polypeptide(L)'
;MSLFNNSIMMGSSAAGAYEIERSLRFNNDADTATLTRTFSSAGNRKTWTFSCWVKRGLLNGDRVIFNGGGSGSPNTTIRFDNDNSFNIFEYNSGYTYRLHTNRLFRDLSAWYHIVVTLDTTQGTADNRIKLYVNGVQETSFANRTNPSQDTDYTLNNNIAHTIGNNAASNYFSGYLTEINFVDGTALAANSFGKTDTETGQWIPKKYGGSHGTNGFYLNFSDNSNTTSGTLGDDDSANTNDWTPNNFSVAAGLDNDSFEDTPTNNWCTLNPNKFSADDVATFANGNLKVSQSANGQWQSTLGTIPVSSGKWYYEVKVHTKPTATTENWLAGFHDLALEYNNLYYGEAGNCAWGIDANNPEVFKDTDRTTGYGSAISDGDILQFALDVDAEKFWVGVNNTWTSSGDPAAGSNPSLSSLGSGKTWIPKISMYAYNTPWGVFEANFGAQGFSYTPPTDFKAINAANALPEPIIKKGTDYYGALLWTGNDAVGTRLIDGLDFNPDLHILKTRTVHAGHWGAFDSVRGVTAGKETLLNAHTAEGTEDGATYGYITPGTGGFTYNTGSAGAGNGNANYNWVDSGTGATYIAYNWKESATAGFDIVAYTGTGSATTVSHSLGVAPELIVVKNLTDGASVPVSISGIVGTGSDTLYWGTKNNAASSQTVVFPATLPTSSVFSVGTHAESNASSKNYIAYLWTSVAGYSKLGIYTGNGNSDGPFIYTGFKPAFLLIKCTSNAENWNVFDAARDPDNYVHHMLVPNNTAEENNSTTARRLDFTCNGIKMRGSDGTINTNNYTYLYMAFAESPFKYSNAR
;
A
#
# COMPACT_ATOMS: atom_id res chain seq x y z
N MET A 1 25.77 32.99 9.54
CA MET A 1 25.71 32.39 10.88
C MET A 1 24.26 32.53 11.37
N SER A 2 23.43 31.61 11.10
CA SER A 2 22.06 31.54 11.65
C SER A 2 21.74 30.08 11.91
N LEU A 3 21.88 29.73 13.17
CA LEU A 3 21.47 28.48 13.76
C LEU A 3 19.93 28.52 13.88
N PHE A 4 19.22 27.87 13.00
CA PHE A 4 17.87 27.39 13.30
C PHE A 4 17.89 25.87 13.37
N ASN A 5 18.21 25.40 14.57
CA ASN A 5 18.00 24.03 14.98
C ASN A 5 16.50 23.89 15.26
N ASN A 6 15.74 23.41 14.27
CA ASN A 6 14.31 23.13 14.42
C ASN A 6 14.09 21.65 14.79
N SER A 7 14.74 21.22 15.87
CA SER A 7 14.39 19.96 16.54
C SER A 7 13.20 20.20 17.47
N ILE A 8 12.01 20.31 16.92
CA ILE A 8 10.80 20.35 17.72
C ILE A 8 9.79 19.35 17.22
N MET A 9 9.56 18.34 18.07
CA MET A 9 8.47 17.37 18.08
C MET A 9 8.43 16.37 16.95
N MET A 10 9.32 15.44 16.98
CA MET A 10 9.05 14.10 16.48
C MET A 10 8.03 13.44 17.41
N GLY A 11 6.92 12.95 16.83
CA GLY A 11 6.07 11.99 17.53
C GLY A 11 6.97 10.84 18.00
N SER A 12 6.89 10.48 19.26
CA SER A 12 7.79 9.62 20.00
C SER A 12 8.24 8.37 19.22
N SER A 13 9.33 8.48 18.44
CA SER A 13 10.21 7.36 18.26
C SER A 13 10.81 7.09 19.64
N ALA A 14 10.81 5.84 20.07
CA ALA A 14 11.44 5.46 21.33
C ALA A 14 12.83 6.10 21.38
N ALA A 15 13.16 6.80 22.46
CA ALA A 15 14.43 7.51 22.60
C ALA A 15 15.59 6.57 22.29
N GLY A 16 16.30 6.80 21.15
CA GLY A 16 17.38 5.96 20.66
C GLY A 16 17.11 5.18 19.37
N ALA A 17 16.00 5.41 18.66
CA ALA A 17 15.79 4.85 17.32
C ALA A 17 16.82 5.43 16.33
N TYR A 18 17.35 4.59 15.45
CA TYR A 18 18.25 5.03 14.38
C TYR A 18 17.46 5.82 13.34
N GLU A 19 17.87 7.07 13.09
CA GLU A 19 17.25 7.96 12.12
C GLU A 19 18.18 8.14 10.92
N ILE A 20 17.62 8.08 9.73
CA ILE A 20 18.31 8.37 8.48
C ILE A 20 17.99 9.80 8.09
N GLU A 21 19.02 10.63 7.98
CA GLU A 21 18.85 12.07 7.73
C GLU A 21 18.54 12.34 6.25
N ARG A 22 19.19 11.60 5.33
CA ARG A 22 19.14 11.94 3.91
C ARG A 22 19.11 10.72 3.00
N SER A 23 18.57 10.95 1.82
CA SER A 23 18.69 10.09 0.65
C SER A 23 19.18 10.88 -0.55
N LEU A 24 19.65 10.17 -1.57
CA LEU A 24 20.09 10.75 -2.83
C LEU A 24 19.12 10.35 -3.94
N ARG A 25 18.60 11.34 -4.67
CA ARG A 25 17.73 11.13 -5.82
C ARG A 25 18.56 10.84 -7.08
N PHE A 26 18.25 9.75 -7.75
CA PHE A 26 18.82 9.39 -9.05
C PHE A 26 17.78 9.66 -10.14
N ASN A 27 18.15 10.44 -11.12
CA ASN A 27 17.33 10.74 -12.28
C ASN A 27 17.82 10.01 -13.52
N ASN A 28 16.89 9.48 -14.29
CA ASN A 28 17.20 8.80 -15.57
C ASN A 28 16.87 9.66 -16.79
N ASP A 29 16.31 10.86 -16.60
CA ASP A 29 15.88 11.75 -17.68
C ASP A 29 17.05 12.50 -18.33
N ALA A 30 17.19 13.78 -18.01
CA ALA A 30 18.20 14.63 -18.63
C ALA A 30 19.57 14.54 -17.94
N ASP A 31 19.60 14.23 -16.65
CA ASP A 31 20.78 14.40 -15.83
C ASP A 31 21.64 13.14 -15.68
N THR A 32 21.05 11.94 -15.91
CA THR A 32 21.80 10.66 -15.90
C THR A 32 22.72 10.50 -14.68
N ALA A 33 22.17 10.77 -13.49
CA ALA A 33 22.92 10.84 -12.23
C ALA A 33 23.53 9.48 -11.82
N THR A 34 24.81 9.48 -11.43
CA THR A 34 25.53 8.25 -11.05
C THR A 34 26.63 8.52 -10.04
N LEU A 35 26.98 7.50 -9.24
CA LEU A 35 28.21 7.48 -8.46
C LEU A 35 29.17 6.48 -9.09
N THR A 36 30.47 6.85 -9.19
CA THR A 36 31.50 6.02 -9.83
C THR A 36 32.72 5.86 -8.93
N ARG A 37 33.28 4.64 -8.94
CA ARG A 37 34.53 4.33 -8.25
C ARG A 37 35.28 3.22 -8.96
N THR A 38 36.63 3.29 -8.95
CA THR A 38 37.53 2.18 -9.31
C THR A 38 38.37 1.84 -8.08
N PHE A 39 38.29 0.59 -7.59
CA PHE A 39 39.08 0.17 -6.46
C PHE A 39 40.56 0.04 -6.86
N SER A 40 41.45 0.37 -5.94
CA SER A 40 42.91 0.33 -6.19
C SER A 40 43.47 -1.11 -6.29
N SER A 41 42.80 -2.07 -5.68
CA SER A 41 43.12 -3.50 -5.71
C SER A 41 41.83 -4.32 -5.63
N ALA A 42 41.89 -5.57 -6.01
CA ALA A 42 40.81 -6.52 -5.79
C ALA A 42 40.64 -6.80 -4.29
N GLY A 43 39.40 -6.76 -3.84
CA GLY A 43 39.01 -7.25 -2.53
C GLY A 43 38.62 -8.72 -2.58
N ASN A 44 37.81 -9.18 -1.60
CA ASN A 44 37.33 -10.56 -1.59
C ASN A 44 36.18 -10.73 -2.60
N ARG A 45 36.48 -11.34 -3.74
CA ARG A 45 35.52 -11.53 -4.85
C ARG A 45 34.61 -12.75 -4.66
N LYS A 46 34.90 -13.57 -3.63
CA LYS A 46 34.13 -14.77 -3.28
C LYS A 46 33.09 -14.49 -2.20
N THR A 47 33.34 -13.49 -1.35
CA THR A 47 32.51 -13.23 -0.17
C THR A 47 32.32 -11.74 0.01
N TRP A 48 31.06 -11.28 -0.05
CA TRP A 48 30.69 -9.88 0.17
C TRP A 48 29.20 -9.74 0.47
N THR A 49 28.81 -8.58 0.98
CA THR A 49 27.42 -8.18 1.19
C THR A 49 27.19 -6.79 0.62
N PHE A 50 26.09 -6.61 -0.12
CA PHE A 50 25.57 -5.33 -0.53
C PHE A 50 24.23 -5.10 0.15
N SER A 51 24.00 -3.93 0.75
CA SER A 51 22.75 -3.54 1.38
C SER A 51 22.41 -2.11 1.01
N CYS A 52 21.14 -1.81 0.71
CA CYS A 52 20.65 -0.46 0.52
C CYS A 52 19.16 -0.35 0.83
N TRP A 53 18.74 0.86 1.19
CA TRP A 53 17.34 1.24 1.14
C TRP A 53 17.05 1.93 -0.18
N VAL A 54 15.94 1.56 -0.82
CA VAL A 54 15.59 2.01 -2.17
C VAL A 54 14.10 2.37 -2.26
N LYS A 55 13.79 3.55 -2.79
CA LYS A 55 12.43 3.95 -3.20
C LYS A 55 12.43 4.15 -4.70
N ARG A 56 11.60 3.40 -5.42
CA ARG A 56 11.55 3.45 -6.88
C ARG A 56 10.79 4.70 -7.35
N GLY A 57 11.28 5.35 -8.41
CA GLY A 57 10.58 6.44 -9.08
C GLY A 57 9.76 5.94 -10.27
N LEU A 58 10.32 5.05 -11.09
CA LEU A 58 9.67 4.55 -12.30
C LEU A 58 9.54 3.03 -12.31
N LEU A 59 8.43 2.57 -12.85
CA LEU A 59 8.21 1.18 -13.25
C LEU A 59 8.69 0.97 -14.70
N ASN A 60 8.85 -0.29 -15.06
CA ASN A 60 9.28 -0.74 -16.38
C ASN A 60 10.69 -0.24 -16.76
N GLY A 61 11.34 -0.95 -17.64
CA GLY A 61 12.73 -0.70 -18.00
C GLY A 61 13.73 -1.21 -16.95
N ASP A 62 14.89 -1.61 -17.45
CA ASP A 62 15.98 -2.06 -16.60
C ASP A 62 16.55 -0.88 -15.80
N ARG A 63 16.64 -1.02 -14.47
CA ARG A 63 17.03 0.05 -13.54
C ARG A 63 18.13 -0.45 -12.62
N VAL A 64 19.37 -0.13 -12.94
CA VAL A 64 20.55 -0.64 -12.25
C VAL A 64 20.82 0.13 -10.97
N ILE A 65 20.91 -0.61 -9.86
CA ILE A 65 21.29 -0.05 -8.55
C ILE A 65 22.80 -0.07 -8.42
N PHE A 66 23.44 -1.24 -8.65
CA PHE A 66 24.88 -1.41 -8.47
C PHE A 66 25.46 -2.33 -9.56
N ASN A 67 26.60 -1.95 -10.13
CA ASN A 67 27.27 -2.68 -11.18
C ASN A 67 28.79 -2.65 -11.02
N GLY A 68 29.43 -3.77 -11.37
CA GLY A 68 30.88 -3.88 -11.56
C GLY A 68 31.19 -4.42 -12.96
N GLY A 69 32.09 -3.75 -13.71
CA GLY A 69 32.48 -4.13 -15.07
C GLY A 69 31.67 -3.49 -16.21
N GLY A 70 30.74 -2.59 -15.88
CA GLY A 70 29.95 -1.86 -16.87
C GLY A 70 28.96 -2.73 -17.64
N SER A 71 28.76 -2.44 -18.94
CA SER A 71 27.92 -3.21 -19.87
C SER A 71 28.70 -4.30 -20.62
N GLY A 72 29.99 -4.46 -20.31
CA GLY A 72 30.86 -5.44 -20.92
C GLY A 72 30.63 -6.87 -20.47
N SER A 73 31.60 -7.75 -20.79
CA SER A 73 31.66 -9.14 -20.31
C SER A 73 33.07 -9.41 -19.87
N PRO A 74 33.32 -9.79 -18.59
CA PRO A 74 32.33 -10.08 -17.56
C PRO A 74 31.81 -8.82 -16.84
N ASN A 75 30.55 -8.88 -16.30
CA ASN A 75 29.99 -7.89 -15.40
C ASN A 75 29.07 -8.54 -14.37
N THR A 76 29.03 -7.96 -13.18
CA THR A 76 28.00 -8.24 -12.14
C THR A 76 27.03 -7.08 -12.07
N THR A 77 25.72 -7.37 -12.06
CA THR A 77 24.67 -6.36 -12.00
C THR A 77 23.60 -6.71 -10.97
N ILE A 78 23.21 -5.71 -10.18
CA ILE A 78 22.07 -5.71 -9.25
C ILE A 78 21.06 -4.67 -9.75
N ARG A 79 19.84 -5.08 -10.12
CA ARG A 79 18.87 -4.18 -10.77
C ARG A 79 17.42 -4.61 -10.58
N PHE A 80 16.49 -3.69 -10.85
CA PHE A 80 15.12 -4.01 -11.23
C PHE A 80 15.06 -4.23 -12.73
N ASP A 81 14.39 -5.31 -13.15
CA ASP A 81 14.18 -5.63 -14.57
C ASP A 81 12.96 -4.89 -15.14
N ASN A 82 12.82 -4.91 -16.46
CA ASN A 82 11.73 -4.24 -17.19
C ASN A 82 10.33 -4.79 -16.88
N ASP A 83 10.23 -6.00 -16.33
CA ASP A 83 8.98 -6.62 -15.83
C ASP A 83 8.68 -6.26 -14.37
N ASN A 84 9.52 -5.41 -13.75
CA ASN A 84 9.50 -4.99 -12.36
C ASN A 84 9.92 -6.05 -11.34
N SER A 85 10.45 -7.19 -11.75
CA SER A 85 11.15 -8.14 -10.89
C SER A 85 12.53 -7.60 -10.47
N PHE A 86 13.17 -8.30 -9.54
CA PHE A 86 14.55 -7.98 -9.13
C PHE A 86 15.51 -9.03 -9.67
N ASN A 87 16.64 -8.60 -10.20
CA ASN A 87 17.60 -9.47 -10.88
C ASN A 87 19.02 -9.18 -10.41
N ILE A 88 19.71 -10.24 -9.99
CA ILE A 88 21.11 -10.22 -9.62
C ILE A 88 21.79 -11.25 -10.48
N PHE A 89 22.83 -10.85 -11.21
CA PHE A 89 23.52 -11.78 -12.10
C PHE A 89 24.99 -11.42 -12.33
N GLU A 90 25.77 -12.42 -12.67
CA GLU A 90 27.04 -12.29 -13.37
C GLU A 90 26.85 -12.72 -14.81
N TYR A 91 27.23 -11.87 -15.74
CA TYR A 91 27.22 -12.15 -17.16
C TYR A 91 28.67 -12.23 -17.72
N ASN A 92 29.03 -13.40 -18.22
CA ASN A 92 30.33 -13.64 -18.90
C ASN A 92 30.08 -14.50 -20.15
N SER A 93 29.73 -13.87 -21.26
CA SER A 93 29.23 -14.54 -22.48
C SER A 93 27.99 -15.43 -22.24
N GLY A 94 27.33 -15.25 -21.13
CA GLY A 94 26.16 -15.97 -20.63
C GLY A 94 26.03 -15.78 -19.12
N TYR A 95 24.89 -16.10 -18.55
CA TYR A 95 24.68 -16.02 -17.09
C TYR A 95 25.47 -17.13 -16.40
N THR A 96 26.50 -16.77 -15.63
CA THR A 96 27.28 -17.70 -14.80
C THR A 96 26.64 -17.91 -13.43
N TYR A 97 25.92 -16.91 -12.91
CA TYR A 97 24.91 -17.04 -11.90
C TYR A 97 23.78 -16.03 -12.12
N ARG A 98 22.60 -16.35 -11.59
CA ARG A 98 21.44 -15.47 -11.68
C ARG A 98 20.44 -15.76 -10.57
N LEU A 99 19.91 -14.71 -9.91
CA LEU A 99 18.69 -14.73 -9.13
C LEU A 99 17.71 -13.72 -9.74
N HIS A 100 16.63 -14.22 -10.33
CA HIS A 100 15.57 -13.42 -10.92
C HIS A 100 14.25 -13.75 -10.22
N THR A 101 13.67 -12.80 -9.48
CA THR A 101 12.55 -13.03 -8.59
C THR A 101 11.24 -13.25 -9.33
N ASN A 102 10.29 -13.98 -8.72
CA ASN A 102 8.89 -13.94 -9.09
C ASN A 102 8.19 -12.71 -8.50
N ARG A 103 8.67 -12.20 -7.35
CA ARG A 103 8.21 -10.97 -6.72
C ARG A 103 8.35 -9.80 -7.67
N LEU A 104 7.31 -8.94 -7.74
CA LEU A 104 7.30 -7.71 -8.50
C LEU A 104 7.32 -6.49 -7.57
N PHE A 105 8.26 -5.61 -7.78
CA PHE A 105 8.52 -4.42 -6.98
C PHE A 105 7.80 -3.21 -7.57
N ARG A 106 6.47 -3.12 -7.37
CA ARG A 106 5.63 -2.09 -8.01
C ARG A 106 5.05 -1.05 -7.06
N ASP A 107 5.43 -1.09 -5.80
CA ASP A 107 5.09 -0.07 -4.83
C ASP A 107 6.09 1.09 -4.93
N LEU A 108 5.61 2.27 -5.33
CA LEU A 108 6.41 3.47 -5.54
C LEU A 108 6.25 4.48 -4.38
N SER A 109 5.41 4.16 -3.39
CA SER A 109 5.00 5.11 -2.36
C SER A 109 5.80 4.99 -1.05
N ALA A 110 6.67 3.99 -0.94
CA ALA A 110 7.51 3.76 0.24
C ALA A 110 8.83 3.07 -0.12
N TRP A 111 9.62 2.74 0.88
CA TRP A 111 10.98 2.22 0.78
C TRP A 111 11.03 0.70 0.88
N TYR A 112 11.90 0.09 0.05
CA TYR A 112 12.34 -1.31 0.18
C TYR A 112 13.72 -1.34 0.85
N HIS A 113 13.98 -2.33 1.68
CA HIS A 113 15.33 -2.70 2.08
C HIS A 113 15.78 -3.93 1.28
N ILE A 114 16.87 -3.80 0.55
CA ILE A 114 17.45 -4.87 -0.27
C ILE A 114 18.82 -5.27 0.31
N VAL A 115 19.01 -6.57 0.57
CA VAL A 115 20.32 -7.11 0.95
C VAL A 115 20.66 -8.27 0.04
N VAL A 116 21.83 -8.21 -0.60
CA VAL A 116 22.41 -9.26 -1.44
C VAL A 116 23.68 -9.77 -0.80
N THR A 117 23.77 -11.08 -0.61
CA THR A 117 24.91 -11.70 0.02
C THR A 117 25.50 -12.76 -0.91
N LEU A 118 26.78 -12.68 -1.22
CA LEU A 118 27.54 -13.70 -1.94
C LEU A 118 28.53 -14.38 -1.00
N ASP A 119 28.60 -15.70 -1.06
CA ASP A 119 29.64 -16.52 -0.43
C ASP A 119 29.85 -17.80 -1.24
N THR A 120 30.74 -17.75 -2.21
CA THR A 120 31.01 -18.89 -3.10
C THR A 120 31.76 -20.04 -2.40
N THR A 121 32.25 -19.83 -1.19
CA THR A 121 32.95 -20.88 -0.43
C THR A 121 32.00 -21.94 0.15
N GLN A 122 30.71 -21.65 0.17
CA GLN A 122 29.69 -22.56 0.70
C GLN A 122 29.58 -23.86 -0.08
N GLY A 123 29.58 -25.00 0.64
CA GLY A 123 29.38 -26.32 0.05
C GLY A 123 28.01 -26.48 -0.62
N THR A 124 26.94 -25.99 0.04
CA THR A 124 25.57 -26.03 -0.48
C THR A 124 25.36 -24.91 -1.48
N ALA A 125 24.98 -25.24 -2.70
CA ALA A 125 24.82 -24.26 -3.79
C ALA A 125 23.85 -23.12 -3.47
N ASP A 126 22.71 -23.44 -2.85
CA ASP A 126 21.67 -22.44 -2.49
C ASP A 126 22.11 -21.46 -1.38
N ASN A 127 23.20 -21.73 -0.69
CA ASN A 127 23.78 -20.84 0.30
C ASN A 127 24.82 -19.88 -0.28
N ARG A 128 25.22 -20.04 -1.55
CA ARG A 128 26.28 -19.22 -2.16
C ARG A 128 25.83 -17.81 -2.55
N ILE A 129 24.54 -17.64 -2.77
CA ILE A 129 23.96 -16.32 -3.04
C ILE A 129 22.56 -16.24 -2.43
N LYS A 130 22.26 -15.14 -1.72
CA LYS A 130 20.97 -14.90 -1.07
C LYS A 130 20.52 -13.46 -1.33
N LEU A 131 19.22 -13.31 -1.46
CA LEU A 131 18.52 -12.03 -1.52
C LEU A 131 17.61 -11.91 -0.32
N TYR A 132 17.60 -10.75 0.31
CA TYR A 132 16.61 -10.41 1.35
C TYR A 132 15.87 -9.13 0.95
N VAL A 133 14.57 -9.11 1.18
CA VAL A 133 13.70 -7.95 0.97
C VAL A 133 13.00 -7.65 2.29
N ASN A 134 13.14 -6.43 2.79
CA ASN A 134 12.56 -6.00 4.07
C ASN A 134 12.80 -7.01 5.21
N GLY A 135 14.03 -7.52 5.30
CA GLY A 135 14.45 -8.46 6.34
C GLY A 135 14.15 -9.94 6.06
N VAL A 136 13.30 -10.26 5.09
CA VAL A 136 12.88 -11.63 4.77
C VAL A 136 13.69 -12.17 3.59
N GLN A 137 14.21 -13.40 3.70
CA GLN A 137 14.93 -14.04 2.62
C GLN A 137 13.97 -14.38 1.48
N GLU A 138 14.29 -13.92 0.25
CA GLU A 138 13.56 -14.30 -0.96
C GLU A 138 13.90 -15.74 -1.34
N THR A 139 12.89 -16.53 -1.61
CA THR A 139 13.01 -17.95 -2.00
C THR A 139 12.30 -18.29 -3.30
N SER A 140 11.51 -17.36 -3.83
CA SER A 140 10.71 -17.55 -5.04
C SER A 140 11.37 -16.88 -6.24
N PHE A 141 11.92 -17.68 -7.15
CA PHE A 141 12.65 -17.21 -8.31
C PHE A 141 12.08 -17.75 -9.62
N ALA A 142 11.86 -16.87 -10.58
CA ALA A 142 11.56 -17.23 -11.96
C ALA A 142 12.76 -17.89 -12.64
N ASN A 143 13.97 -17.41 -12.30
CA ASN A 143 15.22 -18.04 -12.74
C ASN A 143 16.21 -18.05 -11.58
N ARG A 144 16.80 -19.20 -11.32
CA ARG A 144 17.88 -19.37 -10.37
C ARG A 144 19.01 -20.18 -10.97
N THR A 145 20.21 -19.60 -11.02
CA THR A 145 21.47 -20.28 -11.32
C THR A 145 22.44 -19.90 -10.21
N ASN A 146 22.87 -20.87 -9.42
CA ASN A 146 23.75 -20.62 -8.29
C ASN A 146 25.21 -20.40 -8.76
N PRO A 147 25.98 -19.55 -8.06
CA PRO A 147 27.39 -19.39 -8.30
C PRO A 147 28.15 -20.72 -8.16
N SER A 148 29.19 -20.94 -8.98
CA SER A 148 30.12 -22.06 -8.81
C SER A 148 30.88 -21.91 -7.50
N GLN A 149 31.21 -23.06 -6.87
CA GLN A 149 31.96 -23.06 -5.62
C GLN A 149 33.39 -22.51 -5.83
N ASP A 150 33.89 -21.78 -4.83
CA ASP A 150 35.23 -21.21 -4.78
C ASP A 150 35.64 -20.34 -5.97
N THR A 151 34.63 -19.76 -6.68
CA THR A 151 34.84 -18.94 -7.87
C THR A 151 34.87 -17.45 -7.50
N ASP A 152 35.88 -16.74 -8.06
CA ASP A 152 35.96 -15.28 -8.04
C ASP A 152 35.08 -14.67 -9.14
N TYR A 153 34.19 -13.76 -8.77
CA TYR A 153 33.31 -13.04 -9.72
C TYR A 153 33.73 -11.59 -9.94
N THR A 154 33.05 -10.87 -10.80
CA THR A 154 33.48 -9.55 -11.31
C THR A 154 33.39 -8.44 -10.26
N LEU A 155 32.36 -8.45 -9.41
CA LEU A 155 32.23 -7.46 -8.36
C LEU A 155 33.37 -7.52 -7.35
N ASN A 156 33.73 -6.36 -6.77
CA ASN A 156 34.83 -6.20 -5.83
C ASN A 156 36.25 -6.47 -6.44
N ASN A 157 36.37 -6.33 -7.75
CA ASN A 157 37.67 -6.41 -8.44
C ASN A 157 38.24 -4.99 -8.65
N ASN A 158 39.51 -4.90 -9.07
CA ASN A 158 40.15 -3.64 -9.50
C ASN A 158 39.65 -3.22 -10.90
N ILE A 159 38.42 -2.79 -10.96
CA ILE A 159 37.71 -2.31 -12.15
C ILE A 159 36.74 -1.19 -11.76
N ALA A 160 36.21 -0.50 -12.75
CA ALA A 160 35.17 0.51 -12.52
C ALA A 160 33.87 -0.13 -11.97
N HIS A 161 33.34 0.47 -10.91
CA HIS A 161 32.04 0.20 -10.33
C HIS A 161 31.15 1.42 -10.43
N THR A 162 29.85 1.22 -10.59
CA THR A 162 28.86 2.29 -10.68
C THR A 162 27.66 2.00 -9.80
N ILE A 163 27.11 3.04 -9.19
CA ILE A 163 25.79 3.05 -8.56
C ILE A 163 24.90 3.94 -9.43
N GLY A 164 23.73 3.43 -9.82
CA GLY A 164 22.75 4.15 -10.60
C GLY A 164 22.76 3.86 -12.12
N ASN A 165 23.72 3.10 -12.65
CA ASN A 165 23.71 2.65 -14.05
C ASN A 165 24.66 1.45 -14.30
N ASN A 166 24.73 0.97 -15.55
CA ASN A 166 25.75 0.03 -16.02
C ASN A 166 26.53 0.62 -17.22
N ALA A 167 27.38 1.61 -16.94
CA ALA A 167 28.20 2.28 -17.97
C ALA A 167 27.38 2.97 -19.07
N ALA A 168 26.69 4.05 -18.70
CA ALA A 168 25.93 4.94 -19.58
C ALA A 168 24.61 4.36 -20.16
N SER A 169 24.06 3.32 -19.53
CA SER A 169 22.72 2.83 -19.86
C SER A 169 21.99 2.32 -18.60
N ASN A 170 20.70 2.02 -18.74
CA ASN A 170 19.88 1.44 -17.68
C ASN A 170 19.91 2.26 -16.35
N TYR A 171 19.85 3.56 -16.48
CA TYR A 171 19.91 4.47 -15.34
C TYR A 171 18.80 4.20 -14.34
N PHE A 172 19.17 4.21 -13.06
CA PHE A 172 18.20 4.13 -11.97
C PHE A 172 17.37 5.41 -11.90
N SER A 173 16.12 5.29 -11.49
CA SER A 173 15.21 6.41 -11.21
C SER A 173 14.53 6.16 -9.87
N GLY A 174 14.75 7.06 -8.93
CA GLY A 174 14.26 6.96 -7.56
C GLY A 174 15.30 7.42 -6.54
N TYR A 175 15.20 6.92 -5.33
CA TYR A 175 16.02 7.35 -4.21
C TYR A 175 16.77 6.17 -3.60
N LEU A 176 18.02 6.41 -3.20
CA LEU A 176 18.87 5.45 -2.49
C LEU A 176 19.41 6.09 -1.21
N THR A 177 19.52 5.28 -0.15
CA THR A 177 20.20 5.67 1.09
C THR A 177 20.75 4.44 1.80
N GLU A 178 21.60 4.66 2.81
CA GLU A 178 22.18 3.59 3.63
C GLU A 178 22.85 2.49 2.77
N ILE A 179 23.62 2.90 1.78
CA ILE A 179 24.29 1.94 0.90
C ILE A 179 25.54 1.42 1.61
N ASN A 180 25.50 0.15 1.98
CA ASN A 180 26.63 -0.56 2.58
C ASN A 180 27.16 -1.61 1.61
N PHE A 181 28.45 -1.63 1.42
CA PHE A 181 29.19 -2.75 0.83
C PHE A 181 30.18 -3.29 1.84
N VAL A 182 30.06 -4.57 2.18
CA VAL A 182 30.95 -5.22 3.15
C VAL A 182 31.81 -6.23 2.41
N ASP A 183 33.08 -5.93 2.31
CA ASP A 183 34.10 -6.75 1.66
C ASP A 183 34.57 -7.88 2.60
N GLY A 184 34.51 -9.10 2.15
CA GLY A 184 35.04 -10.30 2.83
C GLY A 184 34.05 -10.94 3.82
N THR A 185 32.81 -10.43 3.98
CA THR A 185 31.86 -11.00 4.92
C THR A 185 30.47 -11.13 4.30
N ALA A 186 29.88 -12.33 4.45
CA ALA A 186 28.51 -12.61 4.06
C ALA A 186 27.56 -12.42 5.28
N LEU A 187 26.73 -11.40 5.24
CA LEU A 187 25.86 -10.98 6.33
C LEU A 187 24.37 -11.18 5.96
N ALA A 188 23.54 -11.49 6.95
CA ALA A 188 22.10 -11.48 6.79
C ALA A 188 21.51 -10.08 6.98
N ALA A 189 20.25 -9.89 6.58
CA ALA A 189 19.56 -8.59 6.61
C ALA A 189 19.52 -7.94 8.01
N ASN A 190 19.48 -8.75 9.09
CA ASN A 190 19.43 -8.26 10.48
C ASN A 190 20.71 -7.52 10.93
N SER A 191 21.77 -7.50 10.11
CA SER A 191 22.92 -6.64 10.30
C SER A 191 22.62 -5.17 10.01
N PHE A 192 21.68 -4.88 9.10
CA PHE A 192 21.35 -3.56 8.56
C PHE A 192 19.92 -3.09 8.90
N GLY A 193 19.14 -3.96 9.50
CA GLY A 193 17.76 -3.66 9.91
C GLY A 193 17.32 -4.56 11.06
N LYS A 194 16.15 -4.27 11.60
CA LYS A 194 15.50 -5.06 12.66
C LYS A 194 13.99 -4.96 12.52
N THR A 195 13.26 -5.93 13.07
CA THR A 195 11.81 -5.80 13.24
C THR A 195 11.54 -4.94 14.46
N ASP A 196 10.75 -3.90 14.28
CA ASP A 196 10.24 -3.08 15.37
C ASP A 196 9.15 -3.86 16.11
N THR A 197 9.25 -3.94 17.43
CA THR A 197 8.33 -4.78 18.24
C THR A 197 6.94 -4.18 18.43
N GLU A 198 6.82 -2.85 18.30
CA GLU A 198 5.52 -2.17 18.48
C GLU A 198 4.69 -2.19 17.20
N THR A 199 5.35 -2.03 16.06
CA THR A 199 4.68 -1.92 14.75
C THR A 199 4.73 -3.21 13.93
N GLY A 200 5.63 -4.14 14.29
CA GLY A 200 5.91 -5.34 13.49
C GLY A 200 6.67 -5.05 12.19
N GLN A 201 7.03 -3.80 11.91
CA GLN A 201 7.66 -3.42 10.65
C GLN A 201 9.17 -3.57 10.69
N TRP A 202 9.75 -3.83 9.52
CA TRP A 202 11.19 -3.84 9.32
C TRP A 202 11.71 -2.42 9.26
N ILE A 203 12.61 -2.04 10.17
CA ILE A 203 13.17 -0.69 10.29
C ILE A 203 14.68 -0.69 10.13
N PRO A 204 15.28 0.45 9.73
CA PRO A 204 16.73 0.57 9.60
C PRO A 204 17.48 0.36 10.91
N LYS A 205 18.72 -0.14 10.78
CA LYS A 205 19.70 -0.28 11.86
C LYS A 205 21.07 0.02 11.30
N LYS A 206 21.81 0.91 11.94
CA LYS A 206 23.18 1.22 11.54
C LYS A 206 24.06 -0.04 11.65
N TYR A 207 24.77 -0.35 10.60
CA TYR A 207 25.79 -1.42 10.64
C TYR A 207 26.98 -0.96 11.49
N GLY A 208 27.34 -1.76 12.46
CA GLY A 208 28.43 -1.45 13.39
C GLY A 208 29.68 -2.31 13.23
N GLY A 209 29.76 -3.15 12.17
CA GLY A 209 30.88 -4.00 11.89
C GLY A 209 31.93 -3.36 10.97
N SER A 210 33.01 -4.07 10.69
CA SER A 210 34.00 -3.64 9.69
C SER A 210 33.46 -3.82 8.27
N HIS A 211 33.71 -2.83 7.41
CA HIS A 211 33.36 -2.91 5.98
C HIS A 211 34.43 -3.65 5.14
N GLY A 212 35.59 -4.04 5.72
CA GLY A 212 36.70 -4.68 4.99
C GLY A 212 37.44 -3.68 4.10
N THR A 213 38.31 -4.15 3.22
CA THR A 213 39.27 -3.29 2.50
C THR A 213 38.61 -2.39 1.47
N ASN A 214 37.78 -2.96 0.59
CA ASN A 214 37.07 -2.24 -0.45
C ASN A 214 35.64 -1.86 -0.04
N GLY A 215 35.23 -2.20 1.18
CA GLY A 215 33.91 -1.88 1.68
C GLY A 215 33.71 -0.39 1.90
N PHE A 216 32.47 0.07 1.87
CA PHE A 216 32.08 1.46 2.02
C PHE A 216 30.67 1.61 2.63
N TYR A 217 30.37 2.82 3.15
CA TYR A 217 29.07 3.19 3.64
C TYR A 217 28.71 4.60 3.17
N LEU A 218 27.65 4.73 2.35
CA LEU A 218 27.14 6.00 1.83
C LEU A 218 25.80 6.31 2.50
N ASN A 219 25.78 7.29 3.39
CA ASN A 219 24.59 7.78 4.10
C ASN A 219 24.08 9.11 3.52
N PHE A 220 24.88 9.79 2.68
CA PHE A 220 24.59 11.08 2.03
C PHE A 220 24.30 12.23 3.00
N SER A 221 24.82 12.17 4.22
CA SER A 221 24.59 13.20 5.25
C SER A 221 25.26 14.53 4.95
N ASP A 222 26.46 14.53 4.34
CA ASP A 222 27.13 15.75 3.89
C ASP A 222 26.72 16.14 2.47
N ASN A 223 25.75 17.04 2.38
CA ASN A 223 25.29 17.63 1.11
C ASN A 223 25.81 19.04 0.87
N SER A 224 26.94 19.42 1.46
CA SER A 224 27.52 20.75 1.30
C SER A 224 28.09 21.01 -0.11
N ASN A 225 28.43 19.95 -0.84
CA ASN A 225 28.93 20.01 -2.22
C ASN A 225 28.75 18.67 -2.95
N THR A 226 28.97 18.64 -4.27
CA THR A 226 28.90 17.45 -5.13
C THR A 226 30.29 16.86 -5.37
N THR A 227 31.09 16.69 -4.34
CA THR A 227 32.44 16.09 -4.42
C THR A 227 32.47 14.70 -3.80
N SER A 228 33.54 13.94 -4.06
CA SER A 228 33.73 12.62 -3.46
C SER A 228 33.86 12.69 -1.93
N GLY A 229 34.42 13.73 -1.37
CA GLY A 229 34.57 13.92 0.08
C GLY A 229 33.40 14.68 0.73
N THR A 230 32.24 14.82 0.05
CA THR A 230 31.00 15.40 0.58
C THR A 230 29.84 14.48 0.21
N LEU A 231 29.12 14.73 -0.90
CA LEU A 231 28.00 13.91 -1.31
C LEU A 231 28.39 12.43 -1.60
N GLY A 232 29.62 12.19 -1.98
CA GLY A 232 30.17 10.85 -2.25
C GLY A 232 31.01 10.27 -1.12
N ASP A 233 30.99 10.88 0.07
CA ASP A 233 31.82 10.49 1.22
C ASP A 233 31.50 9.09 1.71
N ASP A 234 32.53 8.32 1.97
CA ASP A 234 32.46 7.01 2.61
C ASP A 234 32.51 7.18 4.14
N ASP A 235 31.37 7.17 4.77
CA ASP A 235 31.21 7.30 6.23
C ASP A 235 31.61 6.01 7.01
N SER A 236 32.23 5.04 6.32
CA SER A 236 32.95 3.93 6.97
C SER A 236 34.34 4.38 7.39
N ALA A 237 35.09 3.53 8.07
CA ALA A 237 36.47 3.84 8.44
C ALA A 237 37.47 3.73 7.26
N ASN A 238 37.04 3.41 6.04
CA ASN A 238 37.91 3.04 4.89
C ASN A 238 38.29 4.20 3.96
N THR A 239 37.53 5.31 3.96
CA THR A 239 37.69 6.43 3.01
C THR A 239 37.59 6.00 1.52
N ASN A 240 36.68 5.05 1.23
CA ASN A 240 36.40 4.58 -0.12
C ASN A 240 35.34 5.47 -0.80
N ASP A 241 35.63 6.79 -0.92
CA ASP A 241 34.73 7.78 -1.44
C ASP A 241 34.35 7.53 -2.91
N TRP A 242 33.13 7.92 -3.25
CA TRP A 242 32.56 7.79 -4.59
C TRP A 242 32.51 9.14 -5.31
N THR A 243 32.76 9.17 -6.60
CA THR A 243 32.65 10.39 -7.41
C THR A 243 31.20 10.59 -7.85
N PRO A 244 30.51 11.64 -7.38
CA PRO A 244 29.21 12.03 -7.86
C PRO A 244 29.29 12.61 -9.28
N ASN A 245 28.40 12.19 -10.17
CA ASN A 245 28.29 12.73 -11.53
C ASN A 245 26.82 13.14 -11.76
N ASN A 246 26.62 14.34 -12.28
CA ASN A 246 25.32 14.90 -12.65
C ASN A 246 24.31 15.00 -11.49
N PHE A 247 24.80 15.23 -10.28
CA PHE A 247 23.97 15.57 -9.13
C PHE A 247 24.04 17.07 -8.85
N SER A 248 23.01 17.60 -8.20
CA SER A 248 22.97 18.95 -7.67
C SER A 248 22.58 18.94 -6.21
N VAL A 249 23.18 19.82 -5.43
CA VAL A 249 22.79 20.13 -4.05
C VAL A 249 22.39 21.61 -3.91
N ALA A 250 22.11 22.27 -5.03
CA ALA A 250 21.58 23.64 -5.06
C ALA A 250 20.18 23.65 -4.42
N ALA A 251 19.93 24.67 -3.58
CA ALA A 251 18.65 24.80 -2.91
C ALA A 251 17.46 24.87 -3.91
N GLY A 252 16.34 24.25 -3.56
CA GLY A 252 15.13 24.21 -4.36
C GLY A 252 14.98 22.92 -5.16
N LEU A 253 14.22 22.96 -6.24
CA LEU A 253 13.81 21.78 -7.01
C LEU A 253 14.93 21.00 -7.70
N ASP A 254 16.07 21.66 -7.95
CA ASP A 254 17.24 21.02 -8.54
C ASP A 254 18.10 20.25 -7.53
N ASN A 255 17.75 20.29 -6.22
CA ASN A 255 18.47 19.59 -5.18
C ASN A 255 18.17 18.07 -5.24
N ASP A 256 19.20 17.24 -5.31
CA ASP A 256 19.11 15.79 -5.32
C ASP A 256 19.32 15.16 -3.93
N SER A 257 19.64 15.96 -2.92
CA SER A 257 19.74 15.53 -1.51
C SER A 257 18.40 15.75 -0.80
N PHE A 258 17.75 14.65 -0.38
CA PHE A 258 16.39 14.65 0.13
C PHE A 258 16.31 14.23 1.60
N GLU A 259 15.34 14.77 2.33
CA GLU A 259 14.92 14.30 3.65
C GLU A 259 13.89 13.12 3.55
N ASP A 260 13.52 12.72 2.35
CA ASP A 260 12.69 11.50 2.11
C ASP A 260 13.55 10.27 2.40
N THR A 261 13.24 9.57 3.49
CA THR A 261 14.03 8.45 4.00
C THR A 261 13.13 7.33 4.50
N PRO A 262 13.66 6.11 4.72
CA PRO A 262 12.88 5.02 5.35
C PRO A 262 12.35 5.36 6.74
N THR A 263 12.95 6.31 7.43
CA THR A 263 12.53 6.76 8.78
C THR A 263 11.51 7.88 8.74
N ASN A 264 11.38 8.58 7.62
CA ASN A 264 10.35 9.58 7.38
C ASN A 264 10.00 9.66 5.89
N ASN A 265 8.97 8.97 5.47
CA ASN A 265 8.52 8.93 4.08
C ASN A 265 7.80 10.22 3.69
N TRP A 266 8.20 10.85 2.57
CA TRP A 266 7.64 12.10 2.09
C TRP A 266 6.64 11.89 0.96
N CYS A 267 5.73 12.85 0.81
CA CYS A 267 4.79 12.88 -0.28
C CYS A 267 5.52 12.99 -1.62
N THR A 268 5.06 12.23 -2.60
CA THR A 268 5.38 12.34 -4.01
C THR A 268 4.09 12.33 -4.81
N LEU A 269 4.12 12.61 -6.10
CA LEU A 269 2.98 12.34 -6.98
C LEU A 269 2.85 10.83 -7.17
N ASN A 270 1.61 10.33 -7.26
CA ASN A 270 1.33 8.90 -7.34
C ASN A 270 1.19 8.46 -8.81
N PRO A 271 2.13 7.67 -9.36
CA PRO A 271 2.04 7.16 -10.72
C PRO A 271 0.98 6.05 -10.88
N ASN A 272 0.46 5.50 -9.79
CA ASN A 272 -0.66 4.58 -9.86
C ASN A 272 -1.91 5.36 -10.26
N LYS A 273 -2.33 5.18 -11.51
CA LYS A 273 -3.44 5.91 -12.10
C LYS A 273 -4.75 5.68 -11.35
N PHE A 274 -5.54 6.71 -11.26
CA PHE A 274 -6.89 6.65 -10.72
C PHE A 274 -7.93 6.49 -11.84
N SER A 275 -7.62 6.98 -13.06
CA SER A 275 -8.47 6.88 -14.24
C SER A 275 -7.78 6.13 -15.39
N ALA A 276 -8.56 5.44 -16.22
CA ALA A 276 -8.07 4.73 -17.42
C ALA A 276 -7.47 5.66 -18.49
N ASP A 277 -7.98 6.88 -18.60
CA ASP A 277 -7.59 7.86 -19.62
C ASP A 277 -6.33 8.64 -19.26
N ASP A 278 -5.78 8.38 -18.08
CA ASP A 278 -4.61 9.07 -17.55
C ASP A 278 -3.32 8.54 -18.23
N VAL A 279 -2.71 9.35 -19.08
CA VAL A 279 -1.46 9.03 -19.82
C VAL A 279 -0.30 9.92 -19.39
N ALA A 280 -0.42 10.59 -18.25
CA ALA A 280 0.63 11.41 -17.68
C ALA A 280 1.93 10.59 -17.49
N THR A 281 3.08 11.23 -17.74
CA THR A 281 4.40 10.65 -17.50
C THR A 281 5.06 11.33 -16.32
N PHE A 282 5.83 10.54 -15.57
CA PHE A 282 6.46 10.97 -14.33
C PHE A 282 7.98 10.96 -14.44
N ALA A 283 8.64 11.88 -13.75
CA ALA A 283 10.09 12.00 -13.68
C ALA A 283 10.51 12.57 -12.32
N ASN A 284 11.80 12.79 -12.14
CA ASN A 284 12.39 13.42 -10.94
C ASN A 284 11.91 12.76 -9.64
N GLY A 285 11.98 11.42 -9.56
CA GLY A 285 11.54 10.68 -8.38
C GLY A 285 10.03 10.80 -8.11
N ASN A 286 9.21 10.92 -9.16
CA ASN A 286 7.76 11.15 -9.10
C ASN A 286 7.36 12.53 -8.55
N LEU A 287 8.18 13.54 -8.70
CA LEU A 287 7.82 14.93 -8.39
C LEU A 287 7.40 15.71 -9.63
N LYS A 288 7.91 15.35 -10.81
CA LYS A 288 7.61 16.00 -12.08
C LYS A 288 6.59 15.18 -12.86
N VAL A 289 5.57 15.84 -13.36
CA VAL A 289 4.53 15.27 -14.21
C VAL A 289 4.43 16.05 -15.50
N SER A 290 4.36 15.34 -16.61
CA SER A 290 4.10 15.89 -17.94
C SER A 290 2.94 15.17 -18.61
N GLN A 291 2.16 15.94 -19.33
CA GLN A 291 1.01 15.45 -20.08
C GLN A 291 1.40 15.10 -21.50
N SER A 292 0.74 14.12 -22.11
CA SER A 292 0.74 13.90 -23.56
C SER A 292 -0.61 14.30 -24.16
N ALA A 293 -0.63 14.80 -25.40
CA ALA A 293 -1.86 15.25 -26.05
C ALA A 293 -2.79 14.08 -26.38
N ASN A 294 -3.96 14.06 -25.77
CA ASN A 294 -5.02 13.13 -26.11
C ASN A 294 -6.43 13.75 -26.07
N GLY A 295 -6.54 15.07 -25.80
CA GLY A 295 -7.83 15.74 -25.62
C GLY A 295 -8.63 15.27 -24.40
N GLN A 296 -7.94 14.73 -23.38
CA GLN A 296 -8.53 14.28 -22.13
C GLN A 296 -7.87 14.99 -20.94
N TRP A 297 -8.59 15.06 -19.84
CA TRP A 297 -8.00 15.45 -18.56
C TRP A 297 -7.10 14.35 -18.03
N GLN A 298 -5.93 14.75 -17.56
CA GLN A 298 -4.96 13.88 -16.92
C GLN A 298 -4.67 14.42 -15.52
N SER A 299 -4.87 13.58 -14.53
CA SER A 299 -4.80 14.00 -13.16
C SER A 299 -3.89 13.10 -12.36
N THR A 300 -3.11 13.70 -11.47
CA THR A 300 -2.32 12.96 -10.49
C THR A 300 -2.58 13.50 -9.10
N LEU A 301 -2.59 12.59 -8.14
CA LEU A 301 -2.70 12.91 -6.72
C LEU A 301 -1.35 12.69 -6.03
N GLY A 302 -1.19 13.28 -4.86
CA GLY A 302 -0.10 12.95 -3.96
C GLY A 302 -0.23 11.55 -3.37
N THR A 303 0.81 11.09 -2.69
CA THR A 303 0.82 9.80 -1.98
C THR A 303 0.35 9.91 -0.53
N ILE A 304 0.37 11.11 0.06
CA ILE A 304 0.06 11.36 1.48
C ILE A 304 -1.05 12.40 1.59
N PRO A 305 -2.22 12.05 2.14
CA PRO A 305 -3.30 12.98 2.42
C PRO A 305 -3.14 13.67 3.79
N VAL A 306 -3.94 14.72 3.99
CA VAL A 306 -4.00 15.53 5.21
C VAL A 306 -5.45 15.67 5.69
N SER A 307 -5.72 15.49 6.98
CA SER A 307 -7.08 15.53 7.55
C SER A 307 -7.26 16.56 8.67
N SER A 308 -6.19 17.22 9.12
CA SER A 308 -6.20 18.28 10.12
C SER A 308 -4.93 19.11 10.00
N GLY A 309 -4.87 20.30 10.60
CA GLY A 309 -3.68 21.16 10.64
C GLY A 309 -3.46 22.02 9.39
N LYS A 310 -2.27 22.61 9.30
CA LYS A 310 -1.89 23.59 8.27
C LYS A 310 -0.78 23.04 7.38
N TRP A 311 -0.98 23.09 6.08
CA TRP A 311 -0.16 22.39 5.09
C TRP A 311 0.29 23.33 3.97
N TYR A 312 1.52 23.11 3.50
CA TYR A 312 2.13 23.89 2.44
C TYR A 312 2.85 22.97 1.44
N TYR A 313 2.71 23.28 0.16
CA TYR A 313 3.55 22.74 -0.89
C TYR A 313 3.66 23.71 -2.07
N GLU A 314 4.65 23.50 -2.94
CA GLU A 314 4.91 24.31 -4.11
C GLU A 314 4.76 23.48 -5.39
N VAL A 315 4.47 24.17 -6.52
CA VAL A 315 4.50 23.58 -7.85
C VAL A 315 5.23 24.53 -8.80
N LYS A 316 6.34 24.06 -9.41
CA LYS A 316 7.05 24.78 -10.46
C LYS A 316 6.39 24.49 -11.80
N VAL A 317 6.17 25.54 -12.57
CA VAL A 317 5.71 25.47 -13.96
C VAL A 317 6.94 25.41 -14.87
N HIS A 318 7.29 24.22 -15.37
CA HIS A 318 8.38 24.10 -16.36
C HIS A 318 7.93 24.51 -17.74
N THR A 319 6.73 24.08 -18.12
CA THR A 319 6.09 24.46 -19.37
C THR A 319 4.61 24.63 -19.09
N LYS A 320 4.09 25.78 -19.40
CA LYS A 320 2.65 26.01 -19.33
C LYS A 320 1.99 25.53 -20.62
N PRO A 321 0.80 24.93 -20.58
CA PRO A 321 0.05 24.65 -21.79
C PRO A 321 -0.29 25.95 -22.55
N THR A 322 -0.10 26.02 -23.86
CA THR A 322 -0.31 27.25 -24.67
C THR A 322 -1.30 27.05 -25.82
N ALA A 323 -2.38 26.36 -25.62
CA ALA A 323 -3.45 26.31 -26.62
C ALA A 323 -4.50 27.39 -26.36
N THR A 324 -5.35 27.64 -27.32
CA THR A 324 -6.54 28.53 -27.21
C THR A 324 -7.53 28.06 -26.14
N THR A 325 -7.30 26.91 -25.53
CA THR A 325 -8.01 26.32 -24.40
C THR A 325 -6.98 25.75 -23.42
N GLU A 326 -6.18 26.65 -22.83
CA GLU A 326 -5.30 26.26 -21.73
C GLU A 326 -6.15 25.91 -20.51
N ASN A 327 -6.06 24.66 -20.07
CA ASN A 327 -6.81 24.19 -18.89
C ASN A 327 -5.89 23.35 -18.01
N TRP A 328 -5.71 23.78 -16.77
CA TRP A 328 -4.99 23.04 -15.75
C TRP A 328 -5.43 23.54 -14.37
N LEU A 329 -5.25 22.73 -13.37
CA LEU A 329 -5.47 23.12 -11.98
C LEU A 329 -4.55 22.33 -11.04
N ALA A 330 -4.14 23.01 -9.95
CA ALA A 330 -3.36 22.41 -8.88
C ALA A 330 -3.90 22.90 -7.52
N GLY A 331 -3.72 22.10 -6.49
CA GLY A 331 -4.22 22.34 -5.15
C GLY A 331 -4.49 21.02 -4.43
N PHE A 332 -5.69 20.83 -3.91
CA PHE A 332 -6.08 19.64 -3.17
C PHE A 332 -7.39 19.04 -3.71
N HIS A 333 -7.60 17.77 -3.43
CA HIS A 333 -8.83 17.03 -3.71
C HIS A 333 -9.33 16.33 -2.46
N ASP A 334 -10.66 16.27 -2.28
CA ASP A 334 -11.29 15.51 -1.18
C ASP A 334 -11.20 14.02 -1.46
N LEU A 335 -10.43 13.31 -0.64
CA LEU A 335 -10.15 11.89 -0.80
C LEU A 335 -11.39 10.98 -0.66
N ALA A 336 -12.48 11.48 -0.07
CA ALA A 336 -13.74 10.73 0.07
C ALA A 336 -14.54 10.67 -1.24
N LEU A 337 -14.20 11.51 -2.22
CA LEU A 337 -14.90 11.58 -3.50
C LEU A 337 -14.16 10.84 -4.59
N GLU A 338 -14.92 10.29 -5.54
CA GLU A 338 -14.35 9.50 -6.63
C GLU A 338 -13.51 10.34 -7.62
N TYR A 339 -12.53 9.69 -8.26
CA TYR A 339 -11.52 10.31 -9.11
C TYR A 339 -11.76 10.07 -10.60
N ASN A 340 -12.93 10.32 -11.09
CA ASN A 340 -13.19 10.20 -12.53
C ASN A 340 -12.85 11.51 -13.22
N ASN A 341 -11.69 11.58 -13.91
CA ASN A 341 -11.30 12.73 -14.72
C ASN A 341 -11.33 14.08 -14.00
N LEU A 342 -10.62 14.24 -12.90
CA LEU A 342 -10.57 15.40 -11.99
C LEU A 342 -10.42 16.76 -12.70
N TYR A 343 -11.44 17.19 -13.44
CA TYR A 343 -11.49 18.49 -14.10
C TYR A 343 -12.15 19.56 -13.20
N TYR A 344 -12.25 20.78 -13.70
CA TYR A 344 -12.77 21.91 -12.93
C TYR A 344 -14.26 21.79 -12.54
N GLY A 345 -15.04 20.97 -13.21
CA GLY A 345 -16.47 20.76 -12.90
C GLY A 345 -16.76 19.60 -11.94
N GLU A 346 -15.73 18.98 -11.34
CA GLU A 346 -15.91 17.86 -10.42
C GLU A 346 -16.03 18.30 -8.98
N ALA A 347 -16.82 17.55 -8.20
CA ALA A 347 -16.90 17.71 -6.75
C ALA A 347 -15.57 17.41 -6.07
N GLY A 348 -15.31 17.99 -4.90
CA GLY A 348 -14.12 17.77 -4.10
C GLY A 348 -12.90 18.59 -4.49
N ASN A 349 -13.02 19.52 -5.42
CA ASN A 349 -11.94 20.45 -5.74
C ASN A 349 -11.72 21.48 -4.63
N CYS A 350 -10.45 21.69 -4.29
CA CYS A 350 -9.92 22.84 -3.55
C CYS A 350 -8.65 23.26 -4.27
N ALA A 351 -8.79 24.00 -5.37
CA ALA A 351 -7.72 24.21 -6.32
C ALA A 351 -7.75 25.60 -6.95
N TRP A 352 -6.64 25.97 -7.56
CA TRP A 352 -6.49 27.11 -8.44
C TRP A 352 -5.89 26.66 -9.76
N GLY A 353 -6.29 27.32 -10.84
CA GLY A 353 -5.81 26.99 -12.16
C GLY A 353 -6.26 27.98 -13.21
N ILE A 354 -6.15 27.55 -14.46
CA ILE A 354 -6.57 28.33 -15.62
C ILE A 354 -7.59 27.55 -16.42
N ASP A 355 -8.75 28.19 -16.70
CA ASP A 355 -9.74 27.71 -17.65
C ASP A 355 -9.83 28.71 -18.80
N ALA A 356 -9.59 28.26 -20.03
CA ALA A 356 -9.67 29.06 -21.24
C ALA A 356 -8.94 30.42 -21.13
N ASN A 357 -7.72 30.45 -20.55
CA ASN A 357 -6.89 31.61 -20.29
C ASN A 357 -7.33 32.53 -19.15
N ASN A 358 -8.33 32.13 -18.36
CA ASN A 358 -8.75 32.91 -17.20
C ASN A 358 -8.26 32.22 -15.91
N PRO A 359 -7.56 32.95 -15.02
CA PRO A 359 -7.22 32.43 -13.69
C PRO A 359 -8.48 32.30 -12.84
N GLU A 360 -8.66 31.13 -12.22
CA GLU A 360 -9.85 30.78 -11.44
C GLU A 360 -9.51 30.00 -10.18
N VAL A 361 -10.37 30.09 -9.16
CA VAL A 361 -10.35 29.18 -8.03
C VAL A 361 -11.58 28.25 -8.10
N PHE A 362 -11.35 27.00 -7.68
CA PHE A 362 -12.33 25.91 -7.78
C PHE A 362 -12.61 25.35 -6.40
N LYS A 363 -13.87 25.35 -6.01
CA LYS A 363 -14.38 24.74 -4.80
C LYS A 363 -15.51 23.79 -5.15
N ASP A 364 -15.30 22.50 -4.94
CA ASP A 364 -16.21 21.48 -5.45
C ASP A 364 -16.48 21.72 -6.96
N THR A 365 -17.73 21.83 -7.37
CA THR A 365 -18.14 22.17 -8.74
C THR A 365 -18.17 23.67 -9.02
N ASP A 366 -18.06 24.50 -7.99
CA ASP A 366 -18.12 25.96 -8.11
C ASP A 366 -16.79 26.54 -8.57
N ARG A 367 -16.85 27.59 -9.37
CA ARG A 367 -15.67 28.34 -9.83
C ARG A 367 -15.86 29.85 -9.68
N THR A 368 -14.77 30.53 -9.37
CA THR A 368 -14.70 31.98 -9.33
C THR A 368 -13.67 32.45 -10.33
N THR A 369 -14.10 33.17 -11.37
CA THR A 369 -13.26 33.67 -12.46
C THR A 369 -12.51 34.95 -12.08
N GLY A 370 -11.42 35.23 -12.80
CA GLY A 370 -10.61 36.44 -12.61
C GLY A 370 -9.83 36.47 -11.30
N TYR A 371 -9.47 35.28 -10.77
CA TYR A 371 -8.75 35.15 -9.52
C TYR A 371 -7.26 34.96 -9.71
N GLY A 372 -6.49 36.02 -9.53
CA GLY A 372 -5.03 36.01 -9.69
C GLY A 372 -4.58 36.48 -11.06
N SER A 373 -3.36 36.14 -11.43
CA SER A 373 -2.71 36.55 -12.70
C SER A 373 -2.37 35.36 -13.55
N ALA A 374 -2.23 35.55 -14.86
CA ALA A 374 -1.66 34.53 -15.75
C ALA A 374 -0.27 34.11 -15.27
N ILE A 375 0.06 32.83 -15.46
CA ILE A 375 1.39 32.27 -15.11
C ILE A 375 2.30 32.22 -16.36
N SER A 376 3.58 32.09 -16.10
CA SER A 376 4.66 31.93 -17.09
C SER A 376 5.49 30.70 -16.79
N ASP A 377 6.22 30.21 -17.79
CA ASP A 377 7.25 29.19 -17.57
C ASP A 377 8.27 29.70 -16.55
N GLY A 378 8.62 28.85 -15.60
CA GLY A 378 9.51 29.17 -14.50
C GLY A 378 8.82 29.64 -13.22
N ASP A 379 7.54 30.01 -13.25
CA ASP A 379 6.80 30.45 -12.06
C ASP A 379 6.67 29.30 -11.05
N ILE A 380 6.67 29.69 -9.76
CA ILE A 380 6.45 28.80 -8.63
C ILE A 380 5.11 29.14 -8.00
N LEU A 381 4.21 28.20 -8.05
CA LEU A 381 2.89 28.25 -7.41
C LEU A 381 3.01 27.80 -5.97
N GLN A 382 2.34 28.47 -5.05
CA GLN A 382 2.34 28.19 -3.63
C GLN A 382 0.92 27.86 -3.18
N PHE A 383 0.76 26.76 -2.46
CA PHE A 383 -0.52 26.32 -1.95
C PHE A 383 -0.46 26.14 -0.44
N ALA A 384 -1.30 26.89 0.27
CA ALA A 384 -1.44 26.82 1.71
C ALA A 384 -2.87 26.38 2.06
N LEU A 385 -3.02 25.33 2.85
CA LEU A 385 -4.31 24.77 3.28
C LEU A 385 -4.36 24.69 4.80
N ASP A 386 -5.33 25.36 5.42
CA ASP A 386 -5.69 25.19 6.82
C ASP A 386 -6.97 24.36 6.87
N VAL A 387 -6.81 23.05 7.16
CA VAL A 387 -7.90 22.07 7.18
C VAL A 387 -8.89 22.39 8.30
N ASP A 388 -8.35 22.77 9.48
CA ASP A 388 -9.15 23.01 10.68
C ASP A 388 -9.99 24.29 10.57
N ALA A 389 -9.44 25.33 9.91
CA ALA A 389 -10.14 26.56 9.63
C ALA A 389 -10.91 26.55 8.30
N GLU A 390 -10.84 25.44 7.53
CA GLU A 390 -11.50 25.27 6.23
C GLU A 390 -11.13 26.38 5.23
N LYS A 391 -9.81 26.75 5.15
CA LYS A 391 -9.30 27.84 4.33
C LYS A 391 -8.17 27.41 3.42
N PHE A 392 -8.14 27.99 2.22
CA PHE A 392 -7.10 27.73 1.22
C PHE A 392 -6.58 29.05 0.63
N TRP A 393 -5.27 29.16 0.44
CA TRP A 393 -4.61 30.30 -0.19
C TRP A 393 -3.72 29.85 -1.33
N VAL A 394 -3.65 30.70 -2.35
CA VAL A 394 -2.78 30.52 -3.51
C VAL A 394 -1.81 31.68 -3.61
N GLY A 395 -0.55 31.40 -3.86
CA GLY A 395 0.49 32.36 -4.15
C GLY A 395 1.21 32.05 -5.46
N VAL A 396 1.82 33.06 -6.06
CA VAL A 396 2.70 32.95 -7.21
C VAL A 396 3.96 33.76 -6.93
N ASN A 397 5.13 33.13 -7.03
CA ASN A 397 6.43 33.77 -6.83
C ASN A 397 6.49 34.59 -5.53
N ASN A 398 6.14 33.97 -4.41
CA ASN A 398 6.10 34.56 -3.08
C ASN A 398 5.11 35.73 -2.89
N THR A 399 4.10 35.83 -3.75
CA THR A 399 3.05 36.83 -3.63
C THR A 399 1.69 36.13 -3.54
N TRP A 400 1.02 36.27 -2.40
CA TRP A 400 -0.31 35.68 -2.17
C TRP A 400 -1.38 36.46 -2.95
N THR A 401 -2.25 35.74 -3.65
CA THR A 401 -3.34 36.34 -4.43
C THR A 401 -4.32 37.05 -3.53
N SER A 402 -4.98 38.10 -4.05
CA SER A 402 -6.03 38.89 -3.35
C SER A 402 -5.62 39.42 -1.96
N SER A 403 -4.36 39.77 -1.79
CA SER A 403 -3.77 40.21 -0.50
C SER A 403 -3.97 39.15 0.62
N GLY A 404 -3.91 37.85 0.25
CA GLY A 404 -3.99 36.74 1.18
C GLY A 404 -2.87 36.79 2.20
N ASP A 405 -3.18 36.40 3.42
CA ASP A 405 -2.19 36.20 4.48
C ASP A 405 -2.50 34.88 5.21
N PRO A 406 -1.90 33.77 4.76
CA PRO A 406 -2.11 32.48 5.42
C PRO A 406 -1.64 32.46 6.88
N ALA A 407 -0.55 33.17 7.21
CA ALA A 407 -0.02 33.23 8.58
C ALA A 407 -1.02 33.88 9.55
N ALA A 408 -1.65 34.97 9.12
CA ALA A 408 -2.72 35.63 9.88
C ALA A 408 -4.10 34.96 9.70
N GLY A 409 -4.23 34.00 8.80
CA GLY A 409 -5.50 33.35 8.47
C GLY A 409 -6.51 34.28 7.76
N SER A 410 -6.04 35.37 7.13
CA SER A 410 -6.89 36.39 6.50
C SER A 410 -6.89 36.30 4.98
N ASN A 411 -7.94 36.81 4.34
CA ASN A 411 -8.14 36.87 2.90
C ASN A 411 -7.84 35.54 2.17
N PRO A 412 -8.47 34.42 2.56
CA PRO A 412 -8.25 33.15 1.88
C PRO A 412 -8.79 33.20 0.43
N SER A 413 -8.17 32.44 -0.46
CA SER A 413 -8.65 32.22 -1.82
C SER A 413 -9.97 31.45 -1.84
N LEU A 414 -10.11 30.48 -0.94
CA LEU A 414 -11.34 29.73 -0.68
C LEU A 414 -11.56 29.58 0.83
N SER A 415 -12.84 29.49 1.22
CA SER A 415 -13.25 29.26 2.61
C SER A 415 -14.46 28.32 2.69
N SER A 416 -14.79 27.85 3.92
CA SER A 416 -15.89 26.94 4.16
C SER A 416 -15.77 25.66 3.32
N LEU A 417 -14.60 25.04 3.35
CA LEU A 417 -14.26 23.87 2.53
C LEU A 417 -15.02 22.59 2.98
N GLY A 418 -15.68 22.64 4.13
CA GLY A 418 -16.38 21.52 4.76
C GLY A 418 -15.51 20.81 5.79
N SER A 419 -16.08 20.60 6.99
CA SER A 419 -15.41 19.93 8.09
C SER A 419 -15.30 18.42 7.87
N GLY A 420 -14.30 17.78 8.49
CA GLY A 420 -14.11 16.32 8.48
C GLY A 420 -13.64 15.75 7.15
N LYS A 421 -13.27 16.59 6.20
CA LYS A 421 -12.70 16.16 4.92
C LYS A 421 -11.22 15.76 5.05
N THR A 422 -10.81 14.85 4.19
CA THR A 422 -9.41 14.46 4.03
C THR A 422 -8.93 14.92 2.66
N TRP A 423 -7.94 15.79 2.65
CA TRP A 423 -7.45 16.44 1.44
C TRP A 423 -6.14 15.80 0.96
N ILE A 424 -6.01 15.60 -0.35
CA ILE A 424 -4.79 15.08 -0.97
C ILE A 424 -4.29 16.06 -2.03
N PRO A 425 -2.97 16.34 -2.12
CA PRO A 425 -2.41 17.19 -3.17
C PRO A 425 -2.81 16.70 -4.57
N LYS A 426 -3.03 17.62 -5.49
CA LYS A 426 -3.56 17.35 -6.82
C LYS A 426 -2.92 18.23 -7.88
N ILE A 427 -2.63 17.66 -9.05
CA ILE A 427 -2.33 18.36 -10.29
C ILE A 427 -3.16 17.73 -11.40
N SER A 428 -3.91 18.54 -12.15
CA SER A 428 -4.72 18.10 -13.29
C SER A 428 -4.45 18.98 -14.49
N MET A 429 -4.36 18.40 -15.67
CA MET A 429 -4.02 19.07 -16.92
C MET A 429 -4.90 18.58 -18.04
N TYR A 430 -5.28 19.47 -18.96
CA TYR A 430 -5.93 19.15 -20.20
C TYR A 430 -5.13 19.71 -21.35
N ALA A 431 -4.73 18.92 -22.32
CA ALA A 431 -4.06 19.43 -23.50
C ALA A 431 -4.65 18.81 -24.75
N TYR A 432 -4.95 19.69 -25.69
CA TYR A 432 -5.40 19.33 -27.02
C TYR A 432 -4.26 19.46 -28.07
N ASN A 433 -3.33 20.39 -27.84
CA ASN A 433 -2.19 20.69 -28.72
C ASN A 433 -0.89 20.92 -27.91
N THR A 434 0.26 20.86 -28.60
CA THR A 434 1.58 21.22 -28.05
C THR A 434 1.77 22.74 -27.95
N PRO A 435 2.59 23.25 -26.99
CA PRO A 435 3.27 22.52 -25.93
C PRO A 435 2.32 22.03 -24.85
N TRP A 436 2.72 20.94 -24.19
CA TRP A 436 1.96 20.30 -23.14
C TRP A 436 2.42 20.81 -21.77
N GLY A 437 1.54 20.75 -20.76
CA GLY A 437 1.89 21.12 -19.40
C GLY A 437 2.97 20.23 -18.82
N VAL A 438 3.96 20.86 -18.17
CA VAL A 438 4.98 20.17 -17.37
C VAL A 438 5.08 20.87 -16.04
N PHE A 439 4.73 20.19 -14.97
CA PHE A 439 4.69 20.69 -13.62
C PHE A 439 5.54 19.83 -12.69
N GLU A 440 6.16 20.44 -11.70
CA GLU A 440 6.95 19.71 -10.69
C GLU A 440 6.55 20.15 -9.28
N ALA A 441 6.07 19.18 -8.49
CA ALA A 441 5.68 19.39 -7.12
C ALA A 441 6.90 19.42 -6.19
N ASN A 442 6.87 20.28 -5.20
CA ASN A 442 7.81 20.32 -4.08
C ASN A 442 7.03 20.21 -2.78
N PHE A 443 7.14 19.06 -2.12
CA PHE A 443 6.51 18.82 -0.83
C PHE A 443 7.42 19.16 0.36
N GLY A 444 8.65 19.63 0.09
CA GLY A 444 9.59 20.14 1.07
C GLY A 444 10.78 19.23 1.37
N ALA A 445 10.84 17.98 0.87
CA ALA A 445 11.92 17.05 1.15
C ALA A 445 13.32 17.53 0.68
N GLN A 446 13.38 18.36 -0.34
CA GLN A 446 14.60 19.01 -0.87
C GLN A 446 14.76 20.46 -0.42
N GLY A 447 13.89 20.94 0.48
CA GLY A 447 13.74 22.33 0.83
C GLY A 447 12.77 23.08 -0.09
N PHE A 448 12.03 24.02 0.43
CA PHE A 448 11.13 24.86 -0.36
C PHE A 448 11.87 26.01 -1.03
N SER A 449 11.34 26.47 -2.16
CA SER A 449 11.84 27.67 -2.86
C SER A 449 11.54 28.94 -2.07
N TYR A 450 10.41 28.97 -1.37
CA TYR A 450 9.98 30.07 -0.52
C TYR A 450 9.72 29.59 0.91
N THR A 451 9.92 30.48 1.88
CA THR A 451 9.61 30.15 3.28
C THR A 451 8.10 29.89 3.45
N PRO A 452 7.68 28.72 3.95
CA PRO A 452 6.28 28.46 4.26
C PRO A 452 5.72 29.52 5.23
N PRO A 453 4.43 29.86 5.16
CA PRO A 453 3.77 30.68 6.17
C PRO A 453 3.92 30.09 7.57
N THR A 454 3.94 30.92 8.60
CA THR A 454 4.06 30.45 9.99
C THR A 454 3.03 29.38 10.31
N ASP A 455 3.46 28.30 10.98
CA ASP A 455 2.69 27.11 11.38
C ASP A 455 2.31 26.17 10.23
N PHE A 456 2.54 26.53 8.96
CA PHE A 456 2.30 25.61 7.85
C PHE A 456 3.45 24.61 7.71
N LYS A 457 3.10 23.33 7.56
CA LYS A 457 4.02 22.19 7.54
C LYS A 457 4.17 21.59 6.15
N ALA A 458 5.32 21.00 5.92
CA ALA A 458 5.59 20.13 4.78
C ALA A 458 4.80 18.80 4.89
N ILE A 459 4.50 18.18 3.73
CA ILE A 459 3.68 16.98 3.67
C ILE A 459 4.58 15.73 3.66
N ASN A 460 4.72 15.10 4.82
CA ASN A 460 5.42 13.82 5.01
C ASN A 460 4.69 12.95 6.05
N ALA A 461 5.10 11.70 6.17
CA ALA A 461 4.44 10.73 7.05
C ALA A 461 4.45 11.16 8.54
N ALA A 462 5.55 11.75 9.00
CA ALA A 462 5.67 12.20 10.39
C ALA A 462 4.70 13.34 10.72
N ASN A 463 4.55 14.30 9.80
CA ASN A 463 3.70 15.48 10.01
C ASN A 463 2.22 15.21 9.71
N ALA A 464 1.92 14.51 8.60
CA ALA A 464 0.60 14.46 7.99
C ALA A 464 -0.23 13.26 8.46
N LEU A 465 0.42 12.11 8.70
CA LEU A 465 -0.31 10.93 9.11
C LEU A 465 -0.46 10.90 10.64
N PRO A 466 -1.70 10.84 11.14
CA PRO A 466 -1.93 10.76 12.58
C PRO A 466 -1.29 9.49 13.16
N GLU A 467 -1.03 9.50 14.44
CA GLU A 467 -0.59 8.30 15.15
C GLU A 467 -1.73 7.28 15.13
N PRO A 468 -1.54 6.08 14.54
CA PRO A 468 -2.60 5.10 14.45
C PRO A 468 -2.90 4.53 15.83
N ILE A 469 -4.19 4.34 16.15
CA ILE A 469 -4.64 3.70 17.38
C ILE A 469 -4.16 2.24 17.40
N ILE A 470 -4.16 1.58 16.25
CA ILE A 470 -3.64 0.22 16.06
C ILE A 470 -2.34 0.33 15.26
N LYS A 471 -1.20 0.15 15.93
CA LYS A 471 0.13 0.21 15.31
C LYS A 471 0.49 -1.07 14.56
N LYS A 472 -0.07 -2.20 14.98
CA LYS A 472 0.19 -3.52 14.42
C LYS A 472 -1.15 -4.21 14.12
N GLY A 473 -1.50 -4.31 12.84
CA GLY A 473 -2.78 -4.88 12.39
C GLY A 473 -2.92 -6.36 12.75
N THR A 474 -1.81 -7.09 12.80
CA THR A 474 -1.76 -8.52 13.14
C THR A 474 -2.09 -8.83 14.59
N ASP A 475 -2.32 -7.83 15.46
CA ASP A 475 -2.83 -8.03 16.82
C ASP A 475 -4.37 -8.24 16.85
N TYR A 476 -5.07 -7.98 15.74
CA TYR A 476 -6.53 -8.03 15.66
C TYR A 476 -7.08 -8.80 14.47
N TYR A 477 -6.30 -8.95 13.40
CA TYR A 477 -6.65 -9.73 12.22
C TYR A 477 -5.47 -10.60 11.77
N GLY A 478 -5.76 -11.84 11.34
CA GLY A 478 -4.75 -12.70 10.73
C GLY A 478 -5.35 -13.88 9.97
N ALA A 479 -4.63 -14.35 8.96
CA ALA A 479 -4.98 -15.53 8.18
C ALA A 479 -4.01 -16.67 8.49
N LEU A 480 -4.53 -17.85 8.78
CA LEU A 480 -3.76 -19.07 9.02
C LEU A 480 -3.89 -20.01 7.82
N LEU A 481 -2.77 -20.48 7.32
CA LEU A 481 -2.69 -21.48 6.25
C LEU A 481 -2.16 -22.79 6.79
N TRP A 482 -2.75 -23.90 6.37
CA TRP A 482 -2.22 -25.23 6.69
C TRP A 482 -2.51 -26.24 5.59
N THR A 483 -1.74 -27.32 5.63
CA THR A 483 -1.98 -28.50 4.77
C THR A 483 -2.57 -29.62 5.61
N GLY A 484 -3.60 -30.26 5.11
CA GLY A 484 -4.22 -31.44 5.72
C GLY A 484 -3.22 -32.59 5.82
N ASN A 485 -3.31 -33.35 6.91
CA ASN A 485 -2.44 -34.50 7.16
C ASN A 485 -3.21 -35.80 7.33
N ASP A 486 -4.55 -35.81 7.20
CA ASP A 486 -5.43 -36.96 7.36
C ASP A 486 -5.34 -37.66 8.72
N ALA A 487 -4.78 -37.01 9.73
CA ALA A 487 -4.66 -37.56 11.05
C ALA A 487 -5.99 -37.50 11.80
N VAL A 488 -6.37 -38.63 12.41
CA VAL A 488 -7.54 -38.67 13.32
C VAL A 488 -7.18 -38.05 14.66
N GLY A 489 -8.06 -37.20 15.20
CA GLY A 489 -7.93 -36.60 16.52
C GLY A 489 -7.90 -35.06 16.48
N THR A 490 -7.03 -34.49 17.24
CA THR A 490 -6.93 -33.02 17.39
C THR A 490 -5.60 -32.49 16.91
N ARG A 491 -5.61 -31.28 16.31
CA ARG A 491 -4.40 -30.57 15.90
C ARG A 491 -4.55 -29.07 16.17
N LEU A 492 -3.53 -28.48 16.79
CA LEU A 492 -3.44 -27.04 16.93
C LEU A 492 -3.01 -26.42 15.59
N ILE A 493 -3.74 -25.40 15.16
CA ILE A 493 -3.42 -24.49 14.06
C ILE A 493 -3.22 -23.11 14.68
N ASP A 494 -2.00 -22.66 14.74
CA ASP A 494 -1.55 -21.44 15.42
C ASP A 494 -0.66 -20.56 14.52
N GLY A 495 -0.21 -19.44 15.06
CA GLY A 495 0.65 -18.47 14.38
C GLY A 495 0.11 -17.04 14.44
N LEU A 496 -0.99 -16.80 15.19
CA LEU A 496 -1.51 -15.46 15.44
C LEU A 496 -0.94 -14.89 16.74
N ASP A 497 -0.79 -13.57 16.78
CA ASP A 497 -0.37 -12.84 17.98
C ASP A 497 -1.53 -12.63 18.97
N PHE A 498 -2.72 -13.09 18.65
CA PHE A 498 -3.94 -12.95 19.48
C PHE A 498 -4.79 -14.22 19.48
N ASN A 499 -5.73 -14.31 20.43
CA ASN A 499 -6.75 -15.34 20.44
C ASN A 499 -7.97 -14.81 19.69
N PRO A 500 -8.40 -15.48 18.60
CA PRO A 500 -9.51 -15.00 17.79
C PRO A 500 -10.88 -15.22 18.44
N ASP A 501 -11.81 -14.31 18.14
CA ASP A 501 -13.23 -14.38 18.50
C ASP A 501 -14.12 -14.82 17.34
N LEU A 502 -13.70 -14.56 16.09
CA LEU A 502 -14.35 -15.08 14.87
C LEU A 502 -13.35 -15.84 14.02
N HIS A 503 -13.75 -17.03 13.60
CA HIS A 503 -13.01 -17.87 12.64
C HIS A 503 -13.90 -18.12 11.43
N ILE A 504 -13.39 -17.82 10.23
CA ILE A 504 -14.04 -18.18 8.96
C ILE A 504 -13.10 -19.11 8.20
N LEU A 505 -13.48 -20.35 8.06
CA LEU A 505 -12.67 -21.44 7.51
C LEU A 505 -13.08 -21.80 6.08
N LYS A 506 -12.09 -22.11 5.24
CA LYS A 506 -12.33 -22.57 3.87
C LYS A 506 -11.26 -23.57 3.41
N THR A 507 -11.72 -24.65 2.77
CA THR A 507 -10.86 -25.53 1.98
C THR A 507 -10.47 -24.82 0.69
N ARG A 508 -9.18 -24.79 0.36
CA ARG A 508 -8.65 -24.13 -0.84
C ARG A 508 -8.57 -25.06 -2.04
N THR A 509 -8.09 -26.29 -1.85
CA THR A 509 -7.82 -27.25 -2.93
C THR A 509 -8.41 -28.62 -2.62
N VAL A 510 -8.61 -29.41 -3.67
CA VAL A 510 -9.03 -30.83 -3.64
C VAL A 510 -10.53 -31.05 -3.38
N HIS A 511 -11.22 -30.16 -2.68
CA HIS A 511 -12.64 -30.32 -2.36
C HIS A 511 -13.39 -29.00 -2.43
N ALA A 512 -14.55 -29.00 -3.08
CA ALA A 512 -15.49 -27.88 -3.05
C ALA A 512 -16.23 -27.87 -1.71
N GLY A 513 -15.66 -27.14 -0.71
CA GLY A 513 -16.22 -27.04 0.64
C GLY A 513 -16.97 -25.74 0.92
N HIS A 514 -17.93 -25.77 1.84
CA HIS A 514 -18.61 -24.57 2.32
C HIS A 514 -17.68 -23.66 3.14
N TRP A 515 -18.13 -22.45 3.43
CA TRP A 515 -17.48 -21.49 4.34
C TRP A 515 -18.04 -21.68 5.75
N GLY A 516 -17.25 -22.28 6.62
CA GLY A 516 -17.62 -22.50 8.01
C GLY A 516 -17.26 -21.32 8.88
N ALA A 517 -18.17 -20.91 9.78
CA ALA A 517 -17.93 -19.86 10.73
C ALA A 517 -18.18 -20.33 12.18
N PHE A 518 -17.27 -19.94 13.06
CA PHE A 518 -17.32 -20.15 14.51
C PHE A 518 -16.99 -18.84 15.21
N ASP A 519 -17.65 -18.56 16.33
CA ASP A 519 -17.38 -17.36 17.12
C ASP A 519 -17.44 -17.62 18.64
N SER A 520 -16.80 -16.72 19.40
CA SER A 520 -16.70 -16.80 20.85
C SER A 520 -18.03 -16.58 21.56
N VAL A 521 -18.96 -15.83 21.00
CA VAL A 521 -20.27 -15.49 21.60
C VAL A 521 -21.19 -16.69 21.65
N ARG A 522 -21.22 -17.51 20.60
CA ARG A 522 -21.97 -18.78 20.57
C ARG A 522 -21.20 -19.92 21.24
N GLY A 523 -19.90 -19.77 21.36
CA GLY A 523 -18.96 -20.80 21.76
C GLY A 523 -18.33 -21.50 20.54
N VAL A 524 -17.04 -21.80 20.67
CA VAL A 524 -16.25 -22.47 19.61
C VAL A 524 -16.15 -23.97 19.98
N THR A 525 -17.21 -24.75 19.66
CA THR A 525 -17.31 -26.19 19.96
C THR A 525 -18.14 -26.90 18.91
N ALA A 526 -18.25 -28.25 19.03
CA ALA A 526 -19.15 -29.05 18.20
C ALA A 526 -20.63 -28.59 18.34
N GLY A 527 -21.33 -28.53 17.23
CA GLY A 527 -22.73 -28.06 17.17
C GLY A 527 -22.91 -26.55 17.14
N LYS A 528 -21.78 -25.78 17.06
CA LYS A 528 -21.77 -24.32 16.93
C LYS A 528 -21.30 -23.83 15.56
N GLU A 529 -20.97 -24.76 14.67
CA GLU A 529 -20.66 -24.47 13.28
C GLU A 529 -21.87 -23.84 12.56
N THR A 530 -21.60 -22.84 11.73
CA THR A 530 -22.58 -22.27 10.83
C THR A 530 -21.98 -22.01 9.46
N LEU A 531 -22.76 -22.20 8.42
CA LEU A 531 -22.33 -21.98 7.04
C LEU A 531 -22.76 -20.58 6.59
N LEU A 532 -21.81 -19.76 6.15
CA LEU A 532 -22.12 -18.43 5.63
C LEU A 532 -22.65 -18.47 4.19
N ASN A 533 -22.30 -19.50 3.42
CA ASN A 533 -22.70 -19.66 2.03
C ASN A 533 -23.82 -20.71 1.82
N ALA A 534 -24.55 -21.06 2.87
CA ALA A 534 -25.66 -22.00 2.78
C ALA A 534 -26.85 -21.57 3.66
N HIS A 535 -28.03 -22.04 3.25
CA HIS A 535 -29.30 -21.80 3.97
C HIS A 535 -29.52 -22.88 5.05
N THR A 536 -28.59 -23.02 5.98
CA THR A 536 -28.65 -24.03 7.06
C THR A 536 -28.76 -23.38 8.42
N ALA A 537 -29.35 -24.06 9.37
CA ALA A 537 -29.34 -23.70 10.78
C ALA A 537 -27.96 -23.97 11.42
N GLU A 538 -27.74 -23.45 12.63
CA GLU A 538 -26.55 -23.77 13.44
C GLU A 538 -26.53 -25.27 13.76
N GLY A 539 -25.33 -25.87 13.74
CA GLY A 539 -25.15 -27.29 14.13
C GLY A 539 -25.81 -28.31 13.20
N THR A 540 -26.38 -27.89 12.06
CA THR A 540 -27.01 -28.83 11.09
C THR A 540 -25.98 -29.78 10.49
N GLU A 541 -24.73 -29.38 10.51
CA GLU A 541 -23.63 -30.09 9.83
C GLU A 541 -23.00 -31.19 10.70
N ASP A 542 -23.52 -31.42 11.91
CA ASP A 542 -23.06 -32.43 12.86
C ASP A 542 -21.53 -32.43 13.04
N GLY A 543 -21.01 -31.32 13.56
CA GLY A 543 -19.58 -31.14 13.82
C GLY A 543 -18.99 -32.22 14.74
N ALA A 544 -19.79 -32.81 15.62
CA ALA A 544 -19.36 -33.95 16.43
C ALA A 544 -18.98 -35.16 15.57
N THR A 545 -19.62 -35.34 14.43
CA THR A 545 -19.34 -36.43 13.46
C THR A 545 -18.27 -36.00 12.45
N TYR A 546 -18.39 -34.83 11.84
CA TYR A 546 -17.58 -34.45 10.67
C TYR A 546 -16.45 -33.45 10.94
N GLY A 547 -16.34 -32.96 12.14
CA GLY A 547 -15.26 -32.07 12.56
C GLY A 547 -15.73 -30.69 13.04
N TYR A 548 -15.00 -30.15 13.97
CA TYR A 548 -15.24 -28.84 14.57
C TYR A 548 -13.94 -28.24 15.08
N ILE A 549 -13.97 -26.97 15.50
CA ILE A 549 -12.84 -26.33 16.16
C ILE A 549 -13.13 -26.04 17.64
N THR A 550 -12.07 -25.90 18.43
CA THR A 550 -12.09 -25.38 19.80
C THR A 550 -11.05 -24.27 19.93
N PRO A 551 -11.19 -23.36 20.91
CA PRO A 551 -10.19 -22.29 21.12
C PRO A 551 -8.79 -22.88 21.32
N GLY A 552 -7.78 -22.20 20.73
CA GLY A 552 -6.36 -22.50 20.89
C GLY A 552 -5.58 -21.23 21.08
N THR A 553 -4.45 -21.30 21.77
CA THR A 553 -3.58 -20.13 21.93
C THR A 553 -2.99 -19.71 20.58
N GLY A 554 -3.23 -18.46 20.19
CA GLY A 554 -2.77 -17.91 18.91
C GLY A 554 -3.42 -18.56 17.69
N GLY A 555 -4.65 -19.10 17.85
CA GLY A 555 -5.38 -19.78 16.79
C GLY A 555 -6.51 -20.67 17.31
N PHE A 556 -6.61 -21.89 16.80
CA PHE A 556 -7.64 -22.85 17.19
C PHE A 556 -7.11 -24.29 17.11
N THR A 557 -7.73 -25.18 17.89
CA THR A 557 -7.53 -26.63 17.76
C THR A 557 -8.70 -27.21 16.97
N TYR A 558 -8.43 -27.82 15.83
CA TYR A 558 -9.48 -28.58 15.15
C TYR A 558 -9.58 -30.00 15.68
N ASN A 559 -10.78 -30.59 15.55
CA ASN A 559 -11.12 -31.97 15.86
C ASN A 559 -11.70 -32.63 14.61
N THR A 560 -11.28 -33.84 14.30
CA THR A 560 -11.79 -34.59 13.12
C THR A 560 -13.20 -35.15 13.30
N GLY A 561 -13.80 -35.08 14.49
CA GLY A 561 -15.06 -35.67 14.82
C GLY A 561 -14.98 -37.21 14.93
N SER A 562 -16.12 -37.86 15.15
CA SER A 562 -16.21 -39.32 15.32
C SER A 562 -16.07 -40.13 14.02
N ALA A 563 -16.34 -39.53 12.87
CA ALA A 563 -16.15 -40.16 11.56
C ALA A 563 -14.65 -40.25 11.16
N GLY A 564 -13.77 -39.54 11.85
CA GLY A 564 -12.34 -39.55 11.58
C GLY A 564 -11.95 -38.80 10.30
N ALA A 565 -10.63 -38.69 10.07
CA ALA A 565 -10.09 -38.06 8.85
C ALA A 565 -10.50 -38.88 7.61
N GLY A 566 -10.73 -38.18 6.49
CA GLY A 566 -11.05 -38.81 5.20
C GLY A 566 -12.51 -39.25 4.99
N ASN A 567 -13.35 -39.20 6.02
CA ASN A 567 -14.77 -39.51 5.91
C ASN A 567 -15.68 -38.28 5.85
N GLY A 568 -15.10 -37.11 5.61
CA GLY A 568 -15.87 -35.87 5.50
C GLY A 568 -16.95 -35.95 4.42
N ASN A 569 -18.17 -35.57 4.76
CA ASN A 569 -19.15 -35.24 3.74
C ASN A 569 -18.52 -34.17 2.84
N ALA A 570 -18.52 -34.40 1.53
CA ALA A 570 -17.90 -33.52 0.52
C ALA A 570 -18.33 -32.03 0.63
N ASN A 571 -19.38 -31.74 1.41
CA ASN A 571 -19.90 -30.40 1.62
C ASN A 571 -19.24 -29.66 2.80
N TYR A 572 -18.50 -30.33 3.71
CA TYR A 572 -18.06 -29.75 5.00
C TYR A 572 -16.55 -29.88 5.26
N ASN A 573 -15.78 -30.08 4.21
CA ASN A 573 -14.34 -30.28 4.26
C ASN A 573 -13.55 -28.99 4.64
N TRP A 574 -13.91 -28.31 5.72
CA TRP A 574 -13.07 -27.22 6.26
C TRP A 574 -12.06 -27.69 7.30
N VAL A 575 -12.12 -28.95 7.70
CA VAL A 575 -11.23 -29.54 8.70
C VAL A 575 -10.49 -30.72 8.09
N ASP A 576 -9.22 -30.55 7.87
CA ASP A 576 -8.10 -31.52 7.69
C ASP A 576 -8.40 -32.88 7.02
N SER A 577 -9.43 -32.95 6.19
CA SER A 577 -9.79 -34.16 5.44
C SER A 577 -9.04 -34.17 4.10
N GLY A 578 -8.10 -35.08 3.96
CA GLY A 578 -7.35 -35.33 2.74
C GLY A 578 -5.89 -34.93 2.83
N THR A 579 -5.00 -35.91 2.69
CA THR A 579 -3.57 -35.70 2.59
C THR A 579 -3.26 -34.76 1.41
N GLY A 580 -2.66 -33.60 1.70
CA GLY A 580 -2.30 -32.61 0.70
C GLY A 580 -3.38 -31.56 0.36
N ALA A 581 -4.60 -31.66 0.90
CA ALA A 581 -5.56 -30.56 0.81
C ALA A 581 -5.05 -29.34 1.57
N THR A 582 -5.25 -28.14 1.03
CA THR A 582 -4.83 -26.90 1.67
C THR A 582 -6.04 -26.09 2.16
N TYR A 583 -5.85 -25.39 3.25
CA TYR A 583 -6.90 -24.68 3.99
C TYR A 583 -6.48 -23.27 4.32
N ILE A 584 -7.49 -22.44 4.63
CA ILE A 584 -7.30 -21.11 5.18
C ILE A 584 -8.35 -20.85 6.27
N ALA A 585 -7.93 -20.15 7.32
CA ALA A 585 -8.82 -19.52 8.30
C ALA A 585 -8.54 -18.04 8.36
N TYR A 586 -9.59 -17.24 8.19
CA TYR A 586 -9.57 -15.81 8.46
C TYR A 586 -10.06 -15.58 9.88
N ASN A 587 -9.30 -14.82 10.65
CA ASN A 587 -9.50 -14.71 12.10
C ASN A 587 -9.54 -13.25 12.52
N TRP A 588 -10.53 -12.88 13.34
CA TRP A 588 -10.68 -11.55 13.92
C TRP A 588 -10.80 -11.63 15.43
N LYS A 589 -10.23 -10.64 16.10
CA LYS A 589 -10.42 -10.39 17.52
C LYS A 589 -11.55 -9.38 17.70
N GLU A 590 -12.54 -9.72 18.52
CA GLU A 590 -13.61 -8.81 18.90
C GLU A 590 -13.05 -7.66 19.73
N SER A 591 -13.27 -6.43 19.25
CA SER A 591 -12.78 -5.22 19.92
C SER A 591 -13.43 -3.97 19.30
N ALA A 592 -13.99 -3.12 20.15
CA ALA A 592 -14.45 -1.79 19.71
C ALA A 592 -13.29 -0.94 19.15
N THR A 593 -12.07 -1.09 19.70
CA THR A 593 -10.87 -0.42 19.16
C THR A 593 -10.54 -0.86 17.74
N ALA A 594 -10.76 -2.14 17.43
CA ALA A 594 -10.55 -2.69 16.08
C ALA A 594 -11.77 -2.56 15.17
N GLY A 595 -12.85 -1.98 15.68
CA GLY A 595 -14.07 -1.74 14.91
C GLY A 595 -14.82 -3.02 14.56
N PHE A 596 -14.77 -4.04 15.40
CA PHE A 596 -15.44 -5.32 15.20
C PHE A 596 -16.20 -5.78 16.45
N ASP A 597 -17.47 -6.20 16.28
CA ASP A 597 -18.35 -6.68 17.35
C ASP A 597 -19.19 -7.88 16.89
N ILE A 598 -19.52 -8.77 17.81
CA ILE A 598 -20.32 -9.98 17.59
C ILE A 598 -21.54 -9.93 18.50
N VAL A 599 -22.75 -9.93 17.92
CA VAL A 599 -23.99 -9.76 18.68
C VAL A 599 -24.95 -10.92 18.45
N ALA A 600 -25.26 -11.65 19.52
CA ALA A 600 -26.36 -12.64 19.53
C ALA A 600 -27.66 -11.97 19.98
N TYR A 601 -28.76 -12.27 19.28
CA TYR A 601 -30.08 -11.78 19.67
C TYR A 601 -31.21 -12.75 19.31
N THR A 602 -32.36 -12.58 19.95
CA THR A 602 -33.57 -13.34 19.63
C THR A 602 -34.55 -12.44 18.87
N GLY A 603 -35.03 -12.90 17.73
CA GLY A 603 -35.98 -12.18 16.90
C GLY A 603 -37.34 -11.99 17.56
N THR A 604 -37.97 -10.84 17.28
CA THR A 604 -39.27 -10.44 17.85
C THR A 604 -40.41 -10.61 16.85
N GLY A 605 -40.17 -10.74 15.56
CA GLY A 605 -41.13 -10.71 14.49
C GLY A 605 -41.68 -9.32 14.15
N SER A 606 -41.25 -8.28 14.88
CA SER A 606 -41.62 -6.88 14.65
C SER A 606 -40.36 -6.04 14.48
N ALA A 607 -40.42 -5.01 13.65
CA ALA A 607 -39.28 -4.10 13.45
C ALA A 607 -38.79 -3.57 14.81
N THR A 608 -37.49 -3.70 15.07
CA THR A 608 -36.88 -3.34 16.35
C THR A 608 -35.42 -2.96 16.17
N THR A 609 -34.81 -2.51 17.24
CA THR A 609 -33.37 -2.25 17.29
C THR A 609 -32.64 -3.34 18.10
N VAL A 610 -31.41 -3.63 17.72
CA VAL A 610 -30.48 -4.54 18.40
C VAL A 610 -29.29 -3.73 18.89
N SER A 611 -28.93 -3.88 20.16
CA SER A 611 -27.80 -3.17 20.76
C SER A 611 -26.48 -3.80 20.36
N HIS A 612 -25.42 -2.96 20.29
CA HIS A 612 -24.05 -3.36 20.04
C HIS A 612 -23.05 -2.52 20.86
N SER A 613 -21.78 -2.92 20.91
CA SER A 613 -20.74 -2.34 21.78
C SER A 613 -19.65 -1.57 21.04
N LEU A 614 -19.76 -1.35 19.73
CA LEU A 614 -18.74 -0.66 18.93
C LEU A 614 -18.44 0.77 19.40
N GLY A 615 -19.44 1.47 19.96
CA GLY A 615 -19.31 2.89 20.34
C GLY A 615 -19.36 3.86 19.15
N VAL A 616 -19.41 3.35 17.93
CA VAL A 616 -19.57 4.06 16.64
C VAL A 616 -20.54 3.28 15.77
N ALA A 617 -21.14 3.93 14.79
CA ALA A 617 -22.09 3.26 13.88
C ALA A 617 -21.36 2.20 13.03
N PRO A 618 -21.87 0.96 12.96
CA PRO A 618 -21.32 -0.04 12.05
C PRO A 618 -21.58 0.33 10.59
N GLU A 619 -20.58 0.10 9.75
CA GLU A 619 -20.66 0.35 8.30
C GLU A 619 -21.16 -0.88 7.54
N LEU A 620 -20.81 -2.09 8.03
CA LEU A 620 -21.22 -3.36 7.44
C LEU A 620 -21.73 -4.30 8.54
N ILE A 621 -22.90 -4.90 8.30
CA ILE A 621 -23.56 -5.82 9.24
C ILE A 621 -23.95 -7.10 8.50
N VAL A 622 -23.44 -8.23 8.93
CA VAL A 622 -23.80 -9.57 8.43
C VAL A 622 -24.69 -10.25 9.45
N VAL A 623 -25.89 -10.68 9.05
CA VAL A 623 -26.85 -11.34 9.96
C VAL A 623 -27.08 -12.79 9.51
N LYS A 624 -26.99 -13.74 10.43
CA LYS A 624 -27.30 -15.15 10.21
C LYS A 624 -28.40 -15.65 11.15
N ASN A 625 -29.47 -16.21 10.57
CA ASN A 625 -30.48 -16.96 11.31
C ASN A 625 -29.87 -18.32 11.73
N LEU A 626 -29.81 -18.56 13.04
CA LEU A 626 -29.22 -19.77 13.64
C LEU A 626 -30.25 -20.90 13.79
N THR A 627 -31.54 -20.59 13.78
CA THR A 627 -32.62 -21.56 14.04
C THR A 627 -33.15 -22.20 12.78
N ASP A 628 -33.35 -21.40 11.74
CA ASP A 628 -33.91 -21.85 10.47
C ASP A 628 -32.89 -21.64 9.35
N GLY A 629 -32.93 -22.45 8.31
CA GLY A 629 -32.14 -22.22 7.10
C GLY A 629 -32.65 -20.98 6.35
N ALA A 630 -31.86 -19.91 6.32
CA ALA A 630 -32.20 -18.67 5.63
C ALA A 630 -30.99 -18.07 4.92
N SER A 631 -31.22 -17.19 3.96
CA SER A 631 -30.15 -16.37 3.35
C SER A 631 -29.44 -15.55 4.44
N VAL A 632 -28.20 -15.16 4.15
CA VAL A 632 -27.38 -14.33 5.03
C VAL A 632 -27.37 -12.89 4.49
N PRO A 633 -28.28 -12.02 4.95
CA PRO A 633 -28.32 -10.63 4.50
C PRO A 633 -27.15 -9.83 5.06
N VAL A 634 -26.65 -8.91 4.24
CA VAL A 634 -25.58 -7.98 4.55
C VAL A 634 -26.08 -6.55 4.37
N SER A 635 -26.19 -5.79 5.45
CA SER A 635 -26.45 -4.36 5.35
C SER A 635 -25.15 -3.60 5.04
N ILE A 636 -25.21 -2.74 4.04
CA ILE A 636 -24.15 -1.81 3.65
C ILE A 636 -24.55 -0.35 3.84
N SER A 637 -25.63 -0.13 4.57
CA SER A 637 -26.25 1.19 4.77
C SER A 637 -25.33 2.21 5.40
N GLY A 638 -24.42 1.78 6.28
CA GLY A 638 -23.39 2.65 6.87
C GLY A 638 -22.35 3.16 5.87
N ILE A 639 -22.18 2.45 4.74
CA ILE A 639 -21.25 2.83 3.67
C ILE A 639 -21.94 3.73 2.63
N VAL A 640 -23.13 3.33 2.18
CA VAL A 640 -23.83 4.03 1.09
C VAL A 640 -24.81 5.11 1.57
N GLY A 641 -25.08 5.16 2.87
CA GLY A 641 -25.90 6.22 3.47
C GLY A 641 -27.42 6.13 3.23
N THR A 642 -27.93 5.00 2.70
CA THR A 642 -29.34 4.86 2.29
C THR A 642 -30.22 4.05 3.24
N GLY A 643 -29.70 3.55 4.34
CA GLY A 643 -30.43 2.87 5.41
C GLY A 643 -30.89 1.43 5.12
N SER A 644 -31.27 1.08 3.90
CA SER A 644 -31.89 -0.22 3.57
C SER A 644 -31.18 -1.02 2.50
N ASP A 645 -30.05 -0.56 1.99
CA ASP A 645 -29.30 -1.30 0.96
C ASP A 645 -28.71 -2.60 1.50
N THR A 646 -29.12 -3.68 0.87
CA THR A 646 -28.83 -5.05 1.30
C THR A 646 -28.17 -5.82 0.17
N LEU A 647 -27.12 -6.52 0.52
CA LEU A 647 -26.49 -7.58 -0.24
C LEU A 647 -26.78 -8.93 0.44
N TYR A 648 -26.32 -9.98 -0.16
CA TYR A 648 -26.44 -11.32 0.41
C TYR A 648 -25.11 -12.04 0.37
N TRP A 649 -24.66 -12.51 1.51
CA TRP A 649 -23.57 -13.47 1.63
C TRP A 649 -24.17 -14.88 1.47
N GLY A 650 -23.55 -15.75 0.74
CA GLY A 650 -24.09 -17.09 0.56
C GLY A 650 -24.56 -17.36 -0.87
N THR A 651 -25.67 -18.06 -1.05
CA THR A 651 -26.11 -18.58 -2.36
C THR A 651 -26.57 -17.52 -3.37
N LYS A 652 -26.65 -16.27 -2.97
CA LYS A 652 -27.07 -15.17 -3.85
C LYS A 652 -25.89 -14.28 -4.22
N ASN A 653 -25.77 -13.98 -5.50
CA ASN A 653 -24.80 -13.03 -6.06
C ASN A 653 -25.43 -11.71 -6.53
N ASN A 654 -26.60 -11.39 -6.02
CA ASN A 654 -27.42 -10.23 -6.45
C ASN A 654 -26.66 -8.91 -6.32
N ALA A 655 -27.03 -7.95 -7.16
CA ALA A 655 -26.73 -6.52 -6.93
C ALA A 655 -27.34 -6.03 -5.61
N ALA A 656 -26.84 -4.93 -5.10
CA ALA A 656 -27.43 -4.26 -3.95
C ALA A 656 -28.87 -3.83 -4.25
N SER A 657 -29.74 -4.02 -3.28
CA SER A 657 -31.15 -3.62 -3.40
C SER A 657 -31.72 -3.19 -2.06
N SER A 658 -32.66 -2.25 -2.09
CA SER A 658 -33.37 -1.82 -0.89
C SER A 658 -34.30 -2.92 -0.38
N GLN A 659 -34.09 -3.39 0.85
CA GLN A 659 -34.84 -4.46 1.51
C GLN A 659 -35.33 -4.00 2.89
N THR A 660 -36.29 -3.06 2.90
CA THR A 660 -36.76 -2.41 4.13
C THR A 660 -37.41 -3.38 5.14
N VAL A 661 -37.86 -4.56 4.69
CA VAL A 661 -38.40 -5.61 5.56
C VAL A 661 -37.30 -6.44 6.23
N VAL A 662 -36.09 -6.45 5.67
CA VAL A 662 -34.88 -7.10 6.24
C VAL A 662 -34.15 -6.12 7.13
N PHE A 663 -33.75 -4.99 6.57
CA PHE A 663 -33.15 -3.84 7.26
C PHE A 663 -34.01 -2.59 6.99
N PRO A 664 -34.63 -1.98 8.01
CA PRO A 664 -35.37 -0.73 7.83
C PRO A 664 -34.48 0.39 7.27
N ALA A 665 -35.11 1.40 6.65
CA ALA A 665 -34.41 2.57 6.12
C ALA A 665 -33.90 3.52 7.22
N THR A 666 -33.39 2.96 8.29
CA THR A 666 -32.82 3.67 9.43
C THR A 666 -31.36 3.33 9.55
N LEU A 667 -30.49 4.35 9.47
CA LEU A 667 -29.05 4.16 9.61
C LEU A 667 -28.70 3.64 11.01
N PRO A 668 -27.70 2.78 11.13
CA PRO A 668 -27.14 2.38 12.42
C PRO A 668 -26.65 3.61 13.21
N THR A 669 -26.66 3.49 14.52
CA THR A 669 -26.12 4.50 15.44
C THR A 669 -24.87 3.96 16.13
N SER A 670 -24.31 4.72 17.05
CA SER A 670 -23.16 4.28 17.87
C SER A 670 -23.49 3.16 18.87
N SER A 671 -24.75 2.77 19.00
CA SER A 671 -25.19 1.79 20.03
C SER A 671 -26.23 0.78 19.56
N VAL A 672 -26.89 1.02 18.43
CA VAL A 672 -27.94 0.12 17.91
C VAL A 672 -27.93 0.06 16.39
N PHE A 673 -28.33 -1.08 15.84
CA PHE A 673 -28.76 -1.24 14.46
C PHE A 673 -30.21 -1.74 14.39
N SER A 674 -30.89 -1.49 13.27
CA SER A 674 -32.30 -1.82 13.09
C SER A 674 -32.46 -3.12 12.30
N VAL A 675 -33.42 -3.98 12.71
CA VAL A 675 -33.86 -5.17 11.99
C VAL A 675 -35.36 -5.07 11.71
N GLY A 676 -35.78 -5.57 10.53
CA GLY A 676 -37.17 -5.46 10.08
C GLY A 676 -38.05 -6.58 10.63
N THR A 677 -38.95 -7.10 9.77
CA THR A 677 -39.90 -8.17 10.13
C THR A 677 -39.60 -9.48 9.40
N HIS A 678 -38.58 -9.48 8.51
CA HIS A 678 -38.28 -10.64 7.67
C HIS A 678 -37.60 -11.76 8.44
N ALA A 679 -37.88 -13.01 8.06
CA ALA A 679 -37.30 -14.20 8.70
C ALA A 679 -35.77 -14.28 8.56
N GLU A 680 -35.17 -13.64 7.58
CA GLU A 680 -33.71 -13.58 7.42
C GLU A 680 -33.02 -12.78 8.53
N SER A 681 -33.73 -11.81 9.15
CA SER A 681 -33.13 -10.92 10.18
C SER A 681 -33.90 -10.92 11.51
N ASN A 682 -35.20 -11.26 11.57
CA ASN A 682 -35.97 -11.02 12.82
C ASN A 682 -37.27 -11.81 12.95
N ALA A 683 -37.31 -13.13 12.58
CA ALA A 683 -38.47 -13.96 12.89
C ALA A 683 -38.70 -14.12 14.39
N SER A 684 -39.96 -14.13 14.86
CA SER A 684 -40.32 -14.26 16.27
C SER A 684 -39.74 -15.53 16.89
N SER A 685 -39.09 -15.38 18.04
CA SER A 685 -38.51 -16.45 18.86
C SER A 685 -37.41 -17.28 18.17
N LYS A 686 -36.79 -16.73 17.13
CA LYS A 686 -35.64 -17.34 16.47
C LYS A 686 -34.33 -16.68 16.91
N ASN A 687 -33.24 -17.45 16.95
CA ASN A 687 -31.93 -16.97 17.36
C ASN A 687 -31.13 -16.51 16.15
N TYR A 688 -30.38 -15.42 16.32
CA TYR A 688 -29.54 -14.78 15.31
C TYR A 688 -28.16 -14.48 15.88
N ILE A 689 -27.19 -14.45 14.98
CA ILE A 689 -25.89 -13.83 15.20
C ILE A 689 -25.68 -12.72 14.17
N ALA A 690 -25.12 -11.60 14.63
CA ALA A 690 -24.71 -10.49 13.76
C ALA A 690 -23.22 -10.24 13.95
N TYR A 691 -22.50 -10.04 12.84
CA TYR A 691 -21.12 -9.61 12.79
C TYR A 691 -21.09 -8.18 12.24
N LEU A 692 -20.49 -7.25 13.01
CA LEU A 692 -20.52 -5.83 12.74
C LEU A 692 -19.11 -5.31 12.55
N TRP A 693 -18.89 -4.54 11.45
CA TRP A 693 -17.60 -3.89 11.20
C TRP A 693 -17.77 -2.40 10.94
N THR A 694 -16.75 -1.64 11.35
CA THR A 694 -16.56 -0.22 11.02
C THR A 694 -15.10 0.05 10.69
N SER A 695 -14.85 1.09 9.90
CA SER A 695 -13.51 1.52 9.54
C SER A 695 -12.74 2.09 10.73
N VAL A 696 -11.46 1.72 10.84
CA VAL A 696 -10.51 2.26 11.82
C VAL A 696 -9.28 2.77 11.08
N ALA A 697 -8.99 4.06 11.20
CA ALA A 697 -7.90 4.70 10.47
C ALA A 697 -6.56 3.97 10.68
N GLY A 698 -5.89 3.61 9.57
CA GLY A 698 -4.64 2.87 9.56
C GLY A 698 -4.78 1.35 9.79
N TYR A 699 -5.98 0.83 10.07
CA TYR A 699 -6.19 -0.59 10.34
C TYR A 699 -7.25 -1.25 9.45
N SER A 700 -8.40 -0.65 9.30
CA SER A 700 -9.47 -1.19 8.45
C SER A 700 -10.13 -0.11 7.64
N LYS A 701 -10.63 -0.47 6.46
CA LYS A 701 -11.40 0.44 5.61
C LYS A 701 -12.47 -0.31 4.85
N LEU A 702 -13.68 0.19 4.98
CA LEU A 702 -14.84 -0.20 4.21
C LEU A 702 -15.20 0.98 3.30
N GLY A 703 -15.61 0.70 2.07
CA GLY A 703 -15.94 1.76 1.13
C GLY A 703 -16.42 1.23 -0.20
N ILE A 704 -16.55 2.13 -1.14
CA ILE A 704 -16.90 1.82 -2.53
C ILE A 704 -15.84 2.37 -3.48
N TYR A 705 -15.75 1.80 -4.67
CA TYR A 705 -15.00 2.34 -5.80
C TYR A 705 -15.72 2.04 -7.11
N THR A 706 -15.43 2.83 -8.14
CA THR A 706 -15.95 2.62 -9.49
C THR A 706 -14.90 1.94 -10.36
N GLY A 707 -15.30 0.89 -11.05
CA GLY A 707 -14.45 0.20 -12.02
C GLY A 707 -14.26 1.02 -13.29
N ASN A 708 -13.09 0.86 -13.93
CA ASN A 708 -12.77 1.52 -15.19
C ASN A 708 -12.63 0.57 -16.40
N GLY A 709 -12.84 -0.74 -16.22
CA GLY A 709 -12.78 -1.74 -17.27
C GLY A 709 -11.39 -1.99 -17.87
N ASN A 710 -10.33 -1.41 -17.31
CA ASN A 710 -8.97 -1.48 -17.82
C ASN A 710 -8.07 -2.32 -16.90
N SER A 711 -7.08 -3.01 -17.48
CA SER A 711 -6.02 -3.69 -16.71
C SER A 711 -5.13 -2.73 -15.93
N ASP A 712 -5.08 -1.46 -16.31
CA ASP A 712 -4.56 -0.36 -15.47
C ASP A 712 -5.74 0.28 -14.71
N GLY A 713 -6.31 -0.48 -13.79
CA GLY A 713 -7.54 -0.18 -13.07
C GLY A 713 -7.37 0.90 -12.00
N PRO A 714 -8.43 1.23 -11.24
CA PRO A 714 -8.38 2.27 -10.23
C PRO A 714 -7.40 1.95 -9.10
N PHE A 715 -6.86 2.99 -8.49
CA PHE A 715 -6.13 2.91 -7.23
C PHE A 715 -7.06 3.28 -6.07
N ILE A 716 -7.12 2.42 -5.06
CA ILE A 716 -7.95 2.60 -3.87
C ILE A 716 -7.04 2.90 -2.69
N TYR A 717 -7.05 4.14 -2.21
CA TYR A 717 -6.30 4.53 -1.04
C TYR A 717 -6.94 3.97 0.23
N THR A 718 -6.23 3.14 0.97
CA THR A 718 -6.69 2.59 2.26
C THR A 718 -6.09 3.31 3.46
N GLY A 719 -4.91 3.90 3.33
CA GLY A 719 -4.15 4.47 4.44
C GLY A 719 -3.33 3.43 5.21
N PHE A 720 -3.20 2.23 4.67
CA PHE A 720 -2.43 1.13 5.23
C PHE A 720 -2.04 0.13 4.14
N LYS A 721 -1.09 -0.75 4.46
CA LYS A 721 -0.71 -1.91 3.65
C LYS A 721 -1.72 -3.04 3.89
N PRO A 722 -2.50 -3.47 2.88
CA PRO A 722 -3.54 -4.48 3.08
C PRO A 722 -2.96 -5.87 3.35
N ALA A 723 -3.58 -6.59 4.30
CA ALA A 723 -3.43 -8.03 4.51
C ALA A 723 -4.61 -8.82 3.95
N PHE A 724 -5.80 -8.21 3.88
CA PHE A 724 -7.06 -8.82 3.45
C PHE A 724 -7.88 -7.84 2.61
N LEU A 725 -8.56 -8.38 1.62
CA LEU A 725 -9.50 -7.63 0.79
C LEU A 725 -10.69 -8.50 0.40
N LEU A 726 -11.89 -8.05 0.75
CA LEU A 726 -13.16 -8.57 0.25
C LEU A 726 -13.75 -7.56 -0.74
N ILE A 727 -14.20 -8.02 -1.91
CA ILE A 727 -14.83 -7.19 -2.94
C ILE A 727 -16.19 -7.76 -3.32
N LYS A 728 -17.17 -6.87 -3.55
CA LYS A 728 -18.48 -7.22 -4.11
C LYS A 728 -18.97 -6.14 -5.07
N CYS A 729 -19.29 -6.52 -6.30
CA CYS A 729 -20.01 -5.65 -7.22
C CYS A 729 -21.40 -5.36 -6.66
N THR A 730 -21.75 -4.07 -6.47
CA THR A 730 -23.05 -3.63 -5.99
C THR A 730 -24.01 -3.28 -7.12
N SER A 731 -23.48 -2.93 -8.29
CA SER A 731 -24.27 -2.54 -9.47
C SER A 731 -24.83 -3.72 -10.26
N ASN A 732 -24.24 -4.90 -10.11
CA ASN A 732 -24.60 -6.09 -10.88
C ASN A 732 -24.52 -7.37 -10.06
N ALA A 733 -25.12 -8.44 -10.58
CA ALA A 733 -25.11 -9.77 -9.99
C ALA A 733 -23.78 -10.48 -10.28
N GLU A 734 -22.78 -10.21 -9.43
CA GLU A 734 -21.44 -10.81 -9.50
C GLU A 734 -21.08 -11.50 -8.18
N ASN A 735 -20.12 -12.42 -8.23
CA ASN A 735 -19.65 -13.10 -7.04
C ASN A 735 -18.92 -12.15 -6.08
N TRP A 736 -18.91 -12.52 -4.81
CA TRP A 736 -17.98 -11.99 -3.83
C TRP A 736 -16.59 -12.56 -4.09
N ASN A 737 -15.54 -11.78 -3.85
CA ASN A 737 -14.16 -12.20 -4.02
C ASN A 737 -13.33 -11.85 -2.79
N VAL A 738 -12.49 -12.78 -2.34
CA VAL A 738 -11.52 -12.58 -1.27
C VAL A 738 -10.12 -12.77 -1.81
N PHE A 739 -9.26 -11.79 -1.49
CA PHE A 739 -7.82 -11.77 -1.73
C PHE A 739 -7.09 -11.52 -0.42
N ASP A 740 -5.89 -12.06 -0.24
CA ASP A 740 -5.11 -11.83 0.98
C ASP A 740 -3.61 -11.97 0.76
N ALA A 741 -2.85 -11.36 1.69
CA ALA A 741 -1.40 -11.39 1.70
C ALA A 741 -0.81 -12.74 2.16
N ALA A 742 -1.59 -13.58 2.82
CA ALA A 742 -1.11 -14.87 3.30
C ALA A 742 -0.93 -15.87 2.15
N ARG A 743 -1.87 -15.87 1.19
CA ARG A 743 -1.80 -16.70 0.00
C ARG A 743 -0.90 -16.11 -1.08
N ASP A 744 -0.89 -14.78 -1.19
CA ASP A 744 -0.04 -14.02 -2.10
C ASP A 744 0.82 -13.04 -1.29
N PRO A 745 1.97 -13.46 -0.75
CA PRO A 745 2.84 -12.57 0.02
C PRO A 745 3.47 -11.47 -0.85
N ASP A 746 3.46 -11.65 -2.16
CA ASP A 746 4.04 -10.75 -3.14
C ASP A 746 3.01 -10.29 -4.18
N ASN A 747 3.27 -9.20 -4.87
CA ASN A 747 2.49 -8.78 -6.02
C ASN A 747 2.88 -9.60 -7.27
N TYR A 748 1.93 -10.03 -8.06
CA TYR A 748 0.49 -9.79 -7.99
C TYR A 748 -0.22 -10.60 -6.89
N VAL A 749 -1.26 -10.00 -6.28
CA VAL A 749 -2.26 -10.72 -5.52
C VAL A 749 -3.30 -11.25 -6.51
N HIS A 750 -3.48 -12.58 -6.60
CA HIS A 750 -4.30 -13.20 -7.65
C HIS A 750 -5.01 -14.50 -7.23
N HIS A 751 -4.60 -15.11 -6.12
CA HIS A 751 -5.32 -16.24 -5.55
C HIS A 751 -6.65 -15.75 -4.97
N MET A 752 -7.75 -16.19 -5.59
CA MET A 752 -9.09 -15.73 -5.27
C MET A 752 -9.93 -16.85 -4.67
N LEU A 753 -10.64 -16.55 -3.60
CA LEU A 753 -11.71 -17.39 -3.06
C LEU A 753 -13.07 -16.69 -3.21
N VAL A 754 -14.12 -17.47 -3.36
CA VAL A 754 -15.49 -16.99 -3.62
C VAL A 754 -16.39 -17.28 -2.41
N PRO A 755 -16.66 -16.28 -1.54
CA PRO A 755 -17.43 -16.48 -0.31
C PRO A 755 -18.86 -16.97 -0.49
N ASN A 756 -19.47 -16.71 -1.63
CA ASN A 756 -20.87 -17.06 -1.87
C ASN A 756 -21.07 -18.44 -2.55
N ASN A 757 -20.02 -19.24 -2.69
CA ASN A 757 -20.14 -20.60 -3.23
C ASN A 757 -19.11 -21.55 -2.63
N THR A 758 -19.15 -22.81 -3.05
CA THR A 758 -18.25 -23.88 -2.57
C THR A 758 -16.98 -24.03 -3.42
N ALA A 759 -16.78 -23.23 -4.46
CA ALA A 759 -15.67 -23.38 -5.39
C ALA A 759 -14.30 -23.41 -4.67
N GLU A 760 -13.39 -24.16 -5.25
CA GLU A 760 -11.98 -24.16 -4.88
C GLU A 760 -11.32 -22.81 -5.22
N GLU A 761 -10.11 -22.62 -4.71
CA GLU A 761 -9.29 -21.45 -4.99
C GLU A 761 -9.02 -21.31 -6.50
N ASN A 762 -9.21 -20.12 -7.01
CA ASN A 762 -8.94 -19.81 -8.40
C ASN A 762 -7.69 -18.91 -8.50
N ASN A 763 -6.67 -19.39 -9.20
CA ASN A 763 -5.41 -18.70 -9.43
C ASN A 763 -5.13 -18.42 -10.93
N SER A 764 -6.11 -18.69 -11.82
CA SER A 764 -5.81 -18.91 -13.24
C SER A 764 -5.99 -17.71 -14.15
N THR A 765 -6.43 -16.54 -13.68
CA THR A 765 -6.76 -15.47 -14.61
C THR A 765 -5.94 -14.19 -14.40
N THR A 766 -5.31 -13.72 -15.47
CA THR A 766 -4.70 -12.38 -15.53
C THR A 766 -5.73 -11.27 -15.35
N ALA A 767 -7.01 -11.55 -15.61
CA ALA A 767 -8.10 -10.59 -15.52
C ALA A 767 -8.50 -10.21 -14.08
N ARG A 768 -8.04 -10.95 -13.06
CA ARG A 768 -8.39 -10.74 -11.64
C ARG A 768 -7.19 -10.37 -10.76
N ARG A 769 -6.14 -9.84 -11.34
CA ARG A 769 -4.94 -9.43 -10.63
C ARG A 769 -5.11 -8.07 -9.98
N LEU A 770 -4.47 -7.90 -8.84
CA LEU A 770 -4.32 -6.60 -8.17
C LEU A 770 -2.96 -6.51 -7.47
N ASP A 771 -2.54 -5.31 -7.10
CA ASP A 771 -1.39 -5.08 -6.24
C ASP A 771 -1.88 -4.53 -4.90
N PHE A 772 -1.34 -5.08 -3.82
CA PHE A 772 -1.32 -4.40 -2.53
C PHE A 772 -0.08 -3.50 -2.50
N THR A 773 -0.23 -2.30 -1.99
CA THR A 773 0.86 -1.34 -1.79
C THR A 773 0.89 -0.89 -0.34
N CYS A 774 1.92 -0.18 0.09
CA CYS A 774 2.04 0.32 1.45
C CYS A 774 0.87 1.22 1.91
N ASN A 775 0.10 1.79 0.98
CA ASN A 775 -0.98 2.76 1.25
C ASN A 775 -2.31 2.43 0.57
N GLY A 776 -2.41 1.29 -0.14
CA GLY A 776 -3.65 0.99 -0.86
C GLY A 776 -3.63 -0.23 -1.75
N ILE A 777 -4.58 -0.26 -2.69
CA ILE A 777 -4.83 -1.36 -3.60
C ILE A 777 -4.87 -0.81 -5.02
N LYS A 778 -4.11 -1.41 -5.92
CA LYS A 778 -4.15 -1.10 -7.36
C LYS A 778 -4.76 -2.26 -8.13
N MET A 779 -5.89 -2.02 -8.80
CA MET A 779 -6.48 -3.01 -9.68
C MET A 779 -5.59 -3.22 -10.91
N ARG A 780 -5.34 -4.48 -11.28
CA ARG A 780 -4.51 -4.90 -12.42
C ARG A 780 -5.24 -5.81 -13.38
N GLY A 781 -6.54 -5.97 -13.19
CA GLY A 781 -7.41 -6.79 -14.02
C GLY A 781 -8.67 -6.05 -14.41
N SER A 782 -9.37 -6.59 -15.42
CA SER A 782 -10.62 -6.03 -15.98
C SER A 782 -11.83 -6.96 -15.81
N ASP A 783 -11.72 -8.00 -14.97
CA ASP A 783 -12.81 -8.96 -14.73
C ASP A 783 -14.03 -8.28 -14.12
N GLY A 784 -15.23 -8.72 -14.53
CA GLY A 784 -16.50 -8.17 -14.08
C GLY A 784 -16.72 -8.20 -12.57
N THR A 785 -16.08 -9.13 -11.88
CA THR A 785 -16.19 -9.28 -10.44
C THR A 785 -15.38 -8.24 -9.65
N ILE A 786 -14.45 -7.53 -10.30
CA ILE A 786 -13.56 -6.55 -9.64
C ILE A 786 -13.45 -5.20 -10.37
N ASN A 787 -13.68 -5.09 -11.69
CA ASN A 787 -13.34 -3.86 -12.40
C ASN A 787 -14.06 -3.65 -13.75
N THR A 788 -15.36 -3.90 -13.85
CA THR A 788 -16.11 -3.47 -15.05
C THR A 788 -16.28 -1.96 -15.08
N ASN A 789 -16.18 -1.38 -16.27
CA ASN A 789 -16.35 0.06 -16.47
C ASN A 789 -17.70 0.57 -15.95
N ASN A 790 -17.67 1.64 -15.16
CA ASN A 790 -18.82 2.29 -14.52
C ASN A 790 -19.64 1.41 -13.56
N TYR A 791 -19.11 0.25 -13.11
CA TYR A 791 -19.75 -0.51 -12.04
C TYR A 791 -19.18 -0.09 -10.69
N THR A 792 -20.06 -0.04 -9.69
CA THR A 792 -19.68 0.25 -8.31
C THR A 792 -19.39 -1.04 -7.55
N TYR A 793 -18.33 -1.03 -6.78
CA TYR A 793 -17.85 -2.14 -5.96
C TYR A 793 -17.74 -1.72 -4.52
N LEU A 794 -18.31 -2.54 -3.63
CA LEU A 794 -18.02 -2.52 -2.20
C LEU A 794 -16.67 -3.18 -1.97
N TYR A 795 -15.88 -2.66 -1.04
CA TYR A 795 -14.71 -3.34 -0.51
C TYR A 795 -14.65 -3.27 1.01
N MET A 796 -14.02 -4.29 1.60
CA MET A 796 -13.63 -4.34 3.01
C MET A 796 -12.18 -4.80 3.07
N ALA A 797 -11.31 -4.01 3.67
CA ALA A 797 -9.89 -4.28 3.76
C ALA A 797 -9.39 -4.17 5.20
N PHE A 798 -8.43 -5.05 5.58
CA PHE A 798 -7.73 -5.01 6.86
C PHE A 798 -6.23 -4.89 6.65
N ALA A 799 -5.57 -4.18 7.55
CA ALA A 799 -4.16 -3.85 7.47
C ALA A 799 -3.24 -4.98 7.93
N GLU A 800 -2.12 -5.14 7.21
CA GLU A 800 -0.90 -5.68 7.79
C GLU A 800 -0.25 -4.63 8.71
N SER A 801 -0.13 -3.40 8.21
CA SER A 801 0.44 -2.26 8.94
C SER A 801 -0.08 -0.93 8.45
N PRO A 802 -0.20 0.09 9.33
CA PRO A 802 -0.55 1.46 8.93
C PRO A 802 0.47 2.05 7.96
N PHE A 803 0.02 2.88 7.02
CA PHE A 803 0.91 3.53 6.03
C PHE A 803 2.04 4.36 6.69
N LYS A 804 1.77 4.97 7.82
CA LYS A 804 2.77 5.74 8.58
C LYS A 804 4.08 4.99 8.81
N TYR A 805 4.02 3.66 8.95
CA TYR A 805 5.15 2.79 9.26
C TYR A 805 5.47 1.78 8.16
N SER A 806 4.62 1.67 7.13
CA SER A 806 4.72 0.60 6.14
C SER A 806 5.92 0.76 5.22
N ASN A 807 6.65 -0.33 5.06
CA ASN A 807 7.58 -0.51 3.94
C ASN A 807 6.84 -0.80 2.64
N ALA A 808 7.48 -0.53 1.51
CA ALA A 808 7.00 -0.95 0.20
C ALA A 808 6.90 -2.49 0.12
N ARG A 809 5.90 -2.97 -0.66
CA ARG A 809 5.57 -4.39 -0.76
C ARG A 809 6.26 -5.09 -1.93
#